data_6f0ffecca7b7262efeefeeb892b40f66
#
_entry.id   6f0ffecca7b7262efeefeeb892b40f66
#
_cell.length_a   1.000
_cell.length_b   1.000
_cell.length_c   1.000
_cell.angle_alpha   90.00
_cell.angle_beta   90.00
_cell.angle_gamma   90.00
#
_symmetry.space_group_name_H-M   'P 1'
#
loop_
_entity.id
_entity.type
_entity.pdbx_description
1 polymer ?
#
loop_
_entity_poly.entity_id
_entity_poly.type
_entity_poly.pdbx_seq_one_letter_code
_entity_poly.pdbx_strand_id
1 'polypeptide(L)'
;MTPTMLILLFAALAVAFAAAWQRQGELRRQRDAVTERAEMASHVSEAVPLQVPVIDLQKCLGCGTCVRECPEEGVLALVHGQAAVVNPAGCVGHARCVTECPAAAVTLSTGDLSRRTDVPVLDEELQAVGNEGVYLVGEITARSLIRTAATQGAQVGEQIARRSHASGPAVDGILDAVIVGAGPGGLACALACRGQNLNFLLVDQEPTVGGTVAKYPRRKLVLTDDIYLPLHGRLPRREYQKEELVELWQGLASKHELPFRGCVTFDRIERHDDGTLTVHTDGEAVRARHVVLAVGRRGSPRRLGVVGEDLPNVAYGLEDAAAYSGRHCVVVGGGDSAVETALALAEQPDNDVTIVYRQEGFFRLRSKNKKRLEQKLADGALTAMLSSTVQSIAPDHVEVAQNGASSTADDGNGSAVAVQLRCDDVFILAGGIPPFAQLQASGVSFDASLHPSSEQPASDAPRTSLLWALGVGLLLAALTVGFVLWHGAYYFQSSALRAADPMHAMLRPDRSLGLWFGLLASGAVLVNLAYLLRRQQLWGVRFGKLATWMNVHVATGVIAVLLVMLHAALSPRATPGGYAFWGLLALLATGVIGRWFYAWLPRSANGRERKLDELRQELAQMRRQPAQGEFALAARSETLALIERRQWHSTWCGRALALFGLQWDLWRTRKRIRALALSHDANVAELARELHGARVAHGTAIAVAHLEDLRALLGTWRWLHRWLALLMVMLIIVHVVVAALHGAFAGGGGL
;
A
#
# COMPACT_ATOMS: atom_id res chain seq x y z
N MET A 1 4.34 50.55 -17.02
CA MET A 1 3.55 49.42 -16.50
C MET A 1 2.44 49.98 -15.64
N THR A 2 1.22 49.54 -15.86
CA THR A 2 0.08 49.94 -14.98
C THR A 2 0.22 49.33 -13.59
N PRO A 3 -0.31 49.92 -12.51
CA PRO A 3 -0.27 49.31 -11.17
C PRO A 3 -0.81 47.87 -11.14
N THR A 4 -1.81 47.58 -11.95
CA THR A 4 -2.38 46.23 -12.12
C THR A 4 -1.38 45.23 -12.70
N MET A 5 -0.57 45.62 -13.67
CA MET A 5 0.48 44.78 -14.24
C MET A 5 1.61 44.46 -13.22
N LEU A 6 1.95 45.43 -12.37
CA LEU A 6 2.92 45.25 -11.28
C LEU A 6 2.40 44.23 -10.26
N ILE A 7 1.14 44.38 -9.82
CA ILE A 7 0.50 43.45 -8.87
C ILE A 7 0.50 42.01 -9.46
N LEU A 8 0.10 41.85 -10.73
CA LEU A 8 0.07 40.56 -11.37
C LEU A 8 1.48 39.95 -11.51
N LEU A 9 2.50 40.78 -11.80
CA LEU A 9 3.90 40.33 -11.86
C LEU A 9 4.38 39.85 -10.46
N PHE A 10 4.15 40.66 -9.41
CA PHE A 10 4.54 40.25 -8.05
C PHE A 10 3.81 38.98 -7.58
N ALA A 11 2.52 38.86 -7.89
CA ALA A 11 1.76 37.68 -7.56
C ALA A 11 2.27 36.45 -8.32
N ALA A 12 2.59 36.56 -9.61
CA ALA A 12 3.18 35.50 -10.41
C ALA A 12 4.56 35.07 -9.88
N LEU A 13 5.41 36.03 -9.50
CA LEU A 13 6.71 35.76 -8.90
C LEU A 13 6.57 35.08 -7.52
N ALA A 14 5.63 35.51 -6.68
CA ALA A 14 5.35 34.86 -5.39
C ALA A 14 4.89 33.40 -5.59
N VAL A 15 3.99 33.15 -6.53
CA VAL A 15 3.54 31.80 -6.91
C VAL A 15 4.71 30.97 -7.42
N ALA A 16 5.56 31.51 -8.30
CA ALA A 16 6.72 30.82 -8.82
C ALA A 16 7.75 30.47 -7.73
N PHE A 17 7.99 31.40 -6.79
CA PHE A 17 8.86 31.17 -5.64
C PHE A 17 8.32 30.07 -4.71
N ALA A 18 7.03 30.14 -4.36
CA ALA A 18 6.37 29.12 -3.55
C ALA A 18 6.41 27.75 -4.23
N ALA A 19 6.21 27.71 -5.55
CA ALA A 19 6.31 26.51 -6.36
C ALA A 19 7.72 25.89 -6.32
N ALA A 20 8.76 26.73 -6.49
CA ALA A 20 10.15 26.29 -6.44
C ALA A 20 10.52 25.77 -5.05
N TRP A 21 10.13 26.48 -3.99
CA TRP A 21 10.34 26.09 -2.60
C TRP A 21 9.70 24.73 -2.28
N GLN A 22 8.42 24.58 -2.62
CA GLN A 22 7.72 23.31 -2.44
C GLN A 22 8.41 22.17 -3.23
N ARG A 23 8.84 22.44 -4.47
CA ARG A 23 9.52 21.45 -5.31
C ARG A 23 10.83 20.98 -4.69
N GLN A 24 11.61 21.88 -4.13
CA GLN A 24 12.84 21.51 -3.44
C GLN A 24 12.57 20.61 -2.23
N GLY A 25 11.55 20.91 -1.43
CA GLY A 25 11.12 20.06 -0.31
C GLY A 25 10.62 18.68 -0.73
N GLU A 26 9.85 18.60 -1.84
CA GLU A 26 9.42 17.32 -2.42
C GLU A 26 10.60 16.48 -2.92
N LEU A 27 11.58 17.12 -3.61
CA LEU A 27 12.76 16.44 -4.14
C LEU A 27 13.71 15.95 -3.03
N ARG A 28 13.86 16.69 -1.92
CA ARG A 28 14.64 16.23 -0.76
C ARG A 28 14.01 14.98 -0.17
N ARG A 29 12.75 15.02 0.21
CA ARG A 29 12.02 13.84 0.76
C ARG A 29 12.04 12.65 -0.18
N GLN A 30 11.99 12.89 -1.48
CA GLN A 30 12.08 11.82 -2.47
C GLN A 30 13.48 11.18 -2.50
N ARG A 31 14.57 11.99 -2.42
CA ARG A 31 15.93 11.46 -2.37
C ARG A 31 16.12 10.59 -1.12
N ASP A 32 15.68 11.08 0.04
CA ASP A 32 15.76 10.34 1.29
C ASP A 32 15.04 8.99 1.19
N ALA A 33 13.82 8.98 0.65
CA ALA A 33 13.03 7.76 0.44
C ALA A 33 13.68 6.78 -0.56
N VAL A 34 14.31 7.28 -1.63
CA VAL A 34 15.00 6.43 -2.62
C VAL A 34 16.28 5.84 -2.04
N THR A 35 17.04 6.62 -1.26
CA THR A 35 18.25 6.15 -0.56
C THR A 35 17.88 5.08 0.46
N GLU A 36 16.89 5.34 1.33
CA GLU A 36 16.40 4.36 2.31
C GLU A 36 15.93 3.06 1.64
N ARG A 37 15.22 3.17 0.51
CA ARG A 37 14.79 2.00 -0.27
C ARG A 37 15.97 1.18 -0.81
N ALA A 38 17.02 1.85 -1.29
CA ALA A 38 18.22 1.20 -1.81
C ALA A 38 19.01 0.49 -0.70
N GLU A 39 19.17 1.13 0.45
CA GLU A 39 19.78 0.56 1.64
C GLU A 39 19.01 -0.68 2.11
N MET A 40 17.67 -0.58 2.22
CA MET A 40 16.84 -1.73 2.58
C MET A 40 16.98 -2.89 1.58
N ALA A 41 17.04 -2.61 0.29
CA ALA A 41 17.17 -3.65 -0.73
C ALA A 41 18.51 -4.40 -0.67
N SER A 42 19.59 -3.74 -0.24
CA SER A 42 20.92 -4.36 -0.11
C SER A 42 21.03 -5.27 1.12
N HIS A 43 20.23 -5.02 2.17
CA HIS A 43 20.33 -5.73 3.46
C HIS A 43 19.21 -6.78 3.70
N VAL A 44 18.13 -6.76 2.89
CA VAL A 44 17.02 -7.72 3.02
C VAL A 44 17.28 -8.93 2.13
N SER A 45 18.09 -9.90 2.59
CA SER A 45 18.31 -11.12 1.83
C SER A 45 17.35 -12.27 2.13
N GLU A 46 16.64 -12.35 3.27
CA GLU A 46 15.92 -13.61 3.60
C GLU A 46 14.57 -13.54 4.32
N ALA A 47 14.15 -12.45 4.92
CA ALA A 47 12.85 -12.39 5.59
C ALA A 47 11.87 -11.48 4.86
N VAL A 48 11.18 -12.04 3.87
CA VAL A 48 10.06 -11.36 3.23
C VAL A 48 8.95 -11.14 4.27
N PRO A 49 8.46 -9.90 4.49
CA PRO A 49 7.36 -9.66 5.42
C PRO A 49 6.13 -10.46 5.01
N LEU A 50 5.32 -10.85 6.01
CA LEU A 50 4.13 -11.68 5.77
C LEU A 50 3.15 -11.05 4.80
N GLN A 51 3.02 -9.72 4.86
CA GLN A 51 2.19 -8.94 3.97
C GLN A 51 2.89 -7.64 3.59
N VAL A 52 2.74 -7.22 2.34
CA VAL A 52 3.27 -5.94 1.84
C VAL A 52 2.20 -5.20 1.06
N PRO A 53 2.14 -3.86 1.14
CA PRO A 53 1.27 -3.09 0.29
C PRO A 53 1.76 -3.14 -1.16
N VAL A 54 0.83 -3.31 -2.05
CA VAL A 54 1.03 -3.31 -3.50
C VAL A 54 0.27 -2.13 -4.08
N ILE A 55 0.93 -1.35 -4.95
CA ILE A 55 0.40 -0.09 -5.44
C ILE A 55 0.18 -0.17 -6.94
N ASP A 56 -1.06 0.01 -7.37
CA ASP A 56 -1.41 0.19 -8.78
C ASP A 56 -1.07 1.63 -9.20
N LEU A 57 0.02 1.79 -9.94
CA LEU A 57 0.53 3.09 -10.36
C LEU A 57 -0.43 3.81 -11.32
N GLN A 58 -1.27 3.09 -12.07
CA GLN A 58 -2.26 3.71 -12.95
C GLN A 58 -3.45 4.29 -12.19
N LYS A 59 -3.82 3.70 -11.06
CA LYS A 59 -4.86 4.21 -10.16
C LYS A 59 -4.32 5.22 -9.16
N CYS A 60 -3.02 5.17 -8.85
CA CYS A 60 -2.40 6.03 -7.84
C CYS A 60 -2.37 7.50 -8.27
N LEU A 61 -3.17 8.33 -7.60
CA LEU A 61 -3.26 9.77 -7.85
C LEU A 61 -2.23 10.59 -7.05
N GLY A 62 -1.39 9.94 -6.24
CA GLY A 62 -0.36 10.62 -5.44
C GLY A 62 -0.94 11.57 -4.39
N CYS A 63 -2.08 11.23 -3.79
CA CYS A 63 -2.71 12.04 -2.75
C CYS A 63 -1.98 11.99 -1.40
N GLY A 64 -1.13 10.97 -1.19
CA GLY A 64 -0.37 10.79 0.05
C GLY A 64 -1.18 10.26 1.24
N THR A 65 -2.47 9.96 1.06
CA THR A 65 -3.32 9.45 2.15
C THR A 65 -2.75 8.16 2.76
N CYS A 66 -2.32 7.20 1.92
CA CYS A 66 -1.72 5.94 2.39
C CYS A 66 -0.43 6.16 3.21
N VAL A 67 0.32 7.24 2.95
CA VAL A 67 1.52 7.59 3.73
C VAL A 67 1.13 8.19 5.08
N ARG A 68 0.13 9.09 5.12
CA ARG A 68 -0.32 9.75 6.36
C ARG A 68 -1.06 8.82 7.30
N GLU A 69 -1.87 7.90 6.75
CA GLU A 69 -2.70 6.98 7.54
C GLU A 69 -1.96 5.70 7.94
N CYS A 70 -0.72 5.51 7.47
CA CYS A 70 0.10 4.39 7.89
C CYS A 70 0.63 4.65 9.31
N PRO A 71 0.27 3.81 10.31
CA PRO A 71 0.81 3.97 11.66
C PRO A 71 2.31 3.64 11.73
N GLU A 72 2.80 2.86 10.78
CA GLU A 72 4.23 2.53 10.67
C GLU A 72 4.91 3.55 9.74
N GLU A 73 5.51 4.57 10.33
CA GLU A 73 6.27 5.58 9.58
C GLU A 73 7.40 4.94 8.76
N GLY A 74 7.64 5.45 7.54
CA GLY A 74 8.73 4.99 6.68
C GLY A 74 8.42 3.77 5.80
N VAL A 75 7.32 3.04 6.03
CA VAL A 75 6.91 1.92 5.14
C VAL A 75 6.53 2.43 3.75
N LEU A 76 5.81 3.53 3.68
CA LEU A 76 5.34 4.15 2.44
C LEU A 76 5.85 5.58 2.32
N ALA A 77 6.26 5.98 1.12
CA ALA A 77 6.59 7.37 0.80
C ALA A 77 6.04 7.77 -0.58
N LEU A 78 6.12 9.06 -0.90
CA LEU A 78 5.81 9.57 -2.24
C LEU A 78 7.10 9.69 -3.05
N VAL A 79 7.27 8.83 -4.05
CA VAL A 79 8.36 8.87 -5.02
C VAL A 79 7.79 9.31 -6.36
N HIS A 80 8.36 10.34 -6.96
CA HIS A 80 7.82 10.98 -8.18
C HIS A 80 6.32 11.33 -8.08
N GLY A 81 5.87 11.70 -6.87
CA GLY A 81 4.47 12.04 -6.61
C GLY A 81 3.50 10.87 -6.65
N GLN A 82 3.97 9.62 -6.61
CA GLN A 82 3.17 8.41 -6.43
C GLN A 82 3.62 7.67 -5.18
N ALA A 83 2.69 6.93 -4.56
CA ALA A 83 3.06 6.10 -3.43
C ALA A 83 4.03 4.99 -3.86
N ALA A 84 5.01 4.71 -3.02
CA ALA A 84 5.96 3.63 -3.18
C ALA A 84 6.21 2.97 -1.81
N VAL A 85 6.51 1.67 -1.82
CA VAL A 85 6.97 0.94 -0.64
C VAL A 85 8.46 1.20 -0.51
N VAL A 86 8.87 1.79 0.60
CA VAL A 86 10.27 2.13 0.91
C VAL A 86 10.87 1.08 1.83
N ASN A 87 10.22 0.83 2.95
CA ASN A 87 10.63 -0.18 3.92
C ASN A 87 9.56 -1.28 4.05
N PRO A 88 9.62 -2.33 3.22
CA PRO A 88 8.64 -3.42 3.31
C PRO A 88 8.72 -4.19 4.64
N ALA A 89 9.89 -4.27 5.26
CA ALA A 89 10.10 -5.00 6.52
C ALA A 89 9.33 -4.38 7.70
N GLY A 90 9.07 -3.08 7.67
CA GLY A 90 8.25 -2.38 8.67
C GLY A 90 6.74 -2.59 8.50
N CYS A 91 6.27 -3.25 7.43
CA CYS A 91 4.84 -3.44 7.22
C CYS A 91 4.30 -4.57 8.10
N VAL A 92 3.33 -4.26 8.94
CA VAL A 92 2.62 -5.23 9.80
C VAL A 92 1.26 -5.67 9.21
N GLY A 93 0.88 -5.17 8.04
CA GLY A 93 -0.33 -5.62 7.33
C GLY A 93 -1.65 -5.03 7.85
N HIS A 94 -1.68 -3.94 8.63
CA HIS A 94 -2.91 -3.38 9.22
C HIS A 94 -3.91 -2.81 8.21
N ALA A 95 -3.57 -2.72 6.92
CA ALA A 95 -4.46 -2.38 5.81
C ALA A 95 -5.06 -0.96 5.80
N ARG A 96 -4.69 -0.03 6.69
CA ARG A 96 -5.20 1.35 6.64
C ARG A 96 -4.89 2.04 5.32
N CYS A 97 -3.72 1.77 4.74
CA CYS A 97 -3.36 2.26 3.39
C CYS A 97 -4.32 1.77 2.30
N VAL A 98 -4.97 0.59 2.49
CA VAL A 98 -5.96 0.03 1.58
C VAL A 98 -7.33 0.68 1.80
N THR A 99 -7.83 0.67 3.05
CA THR A 99 -9.16 1.16 3.41
C THR A 99 -9.32 2.67 3.17
N GLU A 100 -8.28 3.44 3.48
CA GLU A 100 -8.29 4.90 3.31
C GLU A 100 -7.86 5.37 1.90
N CYS A 101 -7.47 4.45 1.01
CA CYS A 101 -7.10 4.81 -0.35
C CYS A 101 -8.31 5.25 -1.17
N PRO A 102 -8.48 6.56 -1.46
CA PRO A 102 -9.68 7.04 -2.15
C PRO A 102 -9.75 6.60 -3.62
N ALA A 103 -8.64 6.12 -4.18
CA ALA A 103 -8.52 5.63 -5.55
C ALA A 103 -8.53 4.10 -5.65
N ALA A 104 -8.63 3.38 -4.53
CA ALA A 104 -8.49 1.92 -4.45
C ALA A 104 -7.22 1.43 -5.20
N ALA A 105 -6.13 2.20 -5.07
CA ALA A 105 -4.86 1.94 -5.73
C ALA A 105 -3.91 1.06 -4.90
N VAL A 106 -4.26 0.75 -3.66
CA VAL A 106 -3.42 -0.03 -2.74
C VAL A 106 -4.15 -1.32 -2.39
N THR A 107 -3.44 -2.43 -2.45
CA THR A 107 -3.88 -3.75 -1.98
C THR A 107 -2.79 -4.35 -1.10
N LEU A 108 -3.13 -5.27 -0.20
CA LEU A 108 -2.14 -6.07 0.51
C LEU A 108 -1.93 -7.39 -0.23
N SER A 109 -0.68 -7.83 -0.28
CA SER A 109 -0.29 -9.10 -0.88
C SER A 109 0.64 -9.86 0.05
N THR A 110 0.50 -11.16 0.09
CA THR A 110 1.43 -12.08 0.77
C THR A 110 2.68 -12.40 -0.08
N GLY A 111 2.84 -11.73 -1.21
CA GLY A 111 3.89 -12.02 -2.15
C GLY A 111 3.51 -13.13 -3.15
N ASP A 112 4.52 -13.69 -3.80
CA ASP A 112 4.36 -14.85 -4.66
C ASP A 112 4.36 -16.11 -3.78
N LEU A 113 3.17 -16.66 -3.53
CA LEU A 113 3.00 -17.84 -2.69
C LEU A 113 3.69 -19.08 -3.27
N SER A 114 3.88 -19.15 -4.61
CA SER A 114 4.57 -20.26 -5.26
C SER A 114 6.07 -20.36 -4.92
N ARG A 115 6.60 -19.37 -4.19
CA ARG A 115 8.01 -19.34 -3.71
C ARG A 115 8.11 -19.35 -2.18
N ARG A 116 7.00 -19.52 -1.48
CA ARG A 116 6.97 -19.43 -0.02
C ARG A 116 6.73 -20.78 0.62
N THR A 117 7.73 -21.25 1.34
CA THR A 117 7.68 -22.47 2.13
C THR A 117 7.32 -22.24 3.59
N ASP A 118 7.00 -20.99 3.96
CA ASP A 118 6.64 -20.58 5.31
C ASP A 118 5.14 -20.23 5.47
N VAL A 119 4.33 -20.48 4.44
CA VAL A 119 2.89 -20.26 4.45
C VAL A 119 2.17 -21.59 4.21
N PRO A 120 1.23 -21.99 5.09
CA PRO A 120 0.48 -23.23 4.89
C PRO A 120 -0.44 -23.13 3.67
N VAL A 121 -0.64 -24.25 2.99
CA VAL A 121 -1.54 -24.35 1.84
C VAL A 121 -2.95 -24.56 2.35
N LEU A 122 -3.81 -23.57 2.15
CA LEU A 122 -5.20 -23.55 2.61
C LEU A 122 -6.16 -23.30 1.45
N ASP A 123 -7.36 -23.84 1.57
CA ASP A 123 -8.47 -23.52 0.69
C ASP A 123 -9.16 -22.17 1.06
N GLU A 124 -10.24 -21.83 0.37
CA GLU A 124 -11.00 -20.59 0.63
C GLU A 124 -11.70 -20.60 1.99
N GLU A 125 -11.93 -21.77 2.57
CA GLU A 125 -12.54 -21.98 3.89
C GLU A 125 -11.53 -22.07 5.03
N LEU A 126 -10.24 -21.82 4.75
CA LEU A 126 -9.11 -21.92 5.69
C LEU A 126 -8.84 -23.35 6.17
N GLN A 127 -9.29 -24.36 5.43
CA GLN A 127 -8.99 -25.76 5.68
C GLN A 127 -7.67 -26.14 5.02
N ALA A 128 -6.88 -26.99 5.68
CA ALA A 128 -5.63 -27.49 5.12
C ALA A 128 -5.90 -28.36 3.88
N VAL A 129 -5.30 -28.01 2.74
CA VAL A 129 -5.48 -28.75 1.50
C VAL A 129 -4.95 -30.18 1.67
N GLY A 130 -5.80 -31.15 1.36
CA GLY A 130 -5.49 -32.59 1.53
C GLY A 130 -5.69 -33.10 2.96
N ASN A 131 -6.18 -32.28 3.91
CA ASN A 131 -6.45 -32.70 5.29
C ASN A 131 -7.81 -32.15 5.78
N GLU A 132 -8.90 -32.78 5.32
CA GLU A 132 -10.26 -32.38 5.67
C GLU A 132 -10.51 -32.32 7.18
N GLY A 133 -11.25 -31.30 7.64
CA GLY A 133 -11.57 -31.10 9.05
C GLY A 133 -10.47 -30.40 9.85
N VAL A 134 -9.28 -30.14 9.27
CA VAL A 134 -8.21 -29.36 9.92
C VAL A 134 -8.20 -27.95 9.38
N TYR A 135 -8.44 -26.96 10.22
CA TYR A 135 -8.50 -25.54 9.90
C TYR A 135 -7.36 -24.76 10.55
N LEU A 136 -6.88 -23.71 9.90
CA LEU A 136 -5.85 -22.82 10.42
C LEU A 136 -6.37 -21.39 10.49
N VAL A 137 -6.19 -20.71 11.63
CA VAL A 137 -6.64 -19.33 11.82
C VAL A 137 -5.58 -18.47 12.50
N GLY A 138 -5.60 -17.18 12.22
CA GLY A 138 -4.72 -16.18 12.82
C GLY A 138 -3.37 -16.06 12.11
N GLU A 139 -2.33 -15.70 12.88
CA GLU A 139 -1.01 -15.35 12.35
C GLU A 139 -0.34 -16.47 11.55
N ILE A 140 -0.68 -17.72 11.84
CA ILE A 140 -0.16 -18.90 11.11
C ILE A 140 -0.53 -18.84 9.61
N THR A 141 -1.64 -18.21 9.26
CA THR A 141 -2.08 -17.99 7.86
C THR A 141 -1.35 -16.86 7.15
N ALA A 142 -0.22 -16.39 7.69
CA ALA A 142 0.54 -15.23 7.23
C ALA A 142 -0.21 -13.87 7.33
N ARG A 143 -1.21 -13.77 8.20
CA ARG A 143 -1.98 -12.55 8.47
C ARG A 143 -1.92 -12.21 9.96
N SER A 144 -1.04 -11.27 10.32
CA SER A 144 -0.64 -10.99 11.70
C SER A 144 -1.55 -10.03 12.48
N LEU A 145 -2.73 -9.67 11.95
CA LEU A 145 -3.64 -8.74 12.63
C LEU A 145 -4.61 -9.46 13.57
N ILE A 146 -4.79 -8.93 14.78
CA ILE A 146 -5.78 -9.42 15.75
C ILE A 146 -7.19 -9.44 15.13
N ARG A 147 -7.56 -8.37 14.41
CA ARG A 147 -8.83 -8.31 13.66
C ARG A 147 -8.99 -9.47 12.68
N THR A 148 -7.96 -9.75 11.89
CA THR A 148 -8.01 -10.83 10.90
C THR A 148 -8.10 -12.19 11.60
N ALA A 149 -7.34 -12.40 12.67
CA ALA A 149 -7.41 -13.62 13.47
C ALA A 149 -8.82 -13.85 14.03
N ALA A 150 -9.44 -12.83 14.64
CA ALA A 150 -10.79 -12.90 15.15
C ALA A 150 -11.83 -13.17 14.06
N THR A 151 -11.71 -12.50 12.91
CA THR A 151 -12.62 -12.72 11.75
C THR A 151 -12.50 -14.14 11.21
N GLN A 152 -11.28 -14.65 11.03
CA GLN A 152 -11.03 -16.02 10.59
C GLN A 152 -11.58 -17.05 11.59
N GLY A 153 -11.34 -16.83 12.89
CA GLY A 153 -11.84 -17.71 13.93
C GLY A 153 -13.37 -17.78 13.95
N ALA A 154 -14.06 -16.63 13.89
CA ALA A 154 -15.51 -16.57 13.82
C ALA A 154 -16.04 -17.29 12.56
N GLN A 155 -15.43 -17.04 11.41
CA GLN A 155 -15.82 -17.67 10.14
C GLN A 155 -15.67 -19.19 10.18
N VAL A 156 -14.54 -19.70 10.69
CA VAL A 156 -14.30 -21.14 10.84
C VAL A 156 -15.27 -21.77 11.82
N GLY A 157 -15.55 -21.12 12.97
CA GLY A 157 -16.55 -21.62 13.92
C GLY A 157 -17.95 -21.75 13.33
N GLU A 158 -18.39 -20.77 12.51
CA GLU A 158 -19.65 -20.83 11.79
C GLU A 158 -19.68 -21.94 10.70
N GLN A 159 -18.54 -22.18 10.04
CA GLN A 159 -18.42 -23.26 9.05
C GLN A 159 -18.50 -24.64 9.71
N ILE A 160 -17.79 -24.84 10.83
CA ILE A 160 -17.85 -26.07 11.59
C ILE A 160 -19.28 -26.32 12.06
N ALA A 161 -20.00 -25.30 12.54
CA ALA A 161 -21.38 -25.44 12.94
C ALA A 161 -22.29 -25.92 11.80
N ARG A 162 -22.15 -25.34 10.63
CA ARG A 162 -22.92 -25.78 9.43
C ARG A 162 -22.64 -27.24 9.08
N ARG A 163 -21.38 -27.67 9.14
CA ARG A 163 -20.97 -29.05 8.83
C ARG A 163 -21.43 -30.04 9.91
N SER A 164 -21.26 -29.70 11.20
CA SER A 164 -21.69 -30.54 12.32
C SER A 164 -23.20 -30.73 12.36
N HIS A 165 -23.98 -29.66 12.13
CA HIS A 165 -25.44 -29.76 12.06
C HIS A 165 -25.92 -30.62 10.88
N ALA A 166 -25.22 -30.57 9.73
CA ALA A 166 -25.53 -31.41 8.58
C ALA A 166 -25.22 -32.89 8.81
N SER A 167 -24.21 -33.19 9.64
CA SER A 167 -23.75 -34.56 9.93
C SER A 167 -24.49 -35.20 11.14
N GLY A 168 -25.41 -34.44 11.78
CA GLY A 168 -26.13 -34.90 12.97
C GLY A 168 -25.28 -34.87 14.26
N PRO A 169 -25.89 -35.22 15.42
CA PRO A 169 -25.23 -35.15 16.73
C PRO A 169 -23.93 -35.99 16.76
N ALA A 170 -22.95 -35.52 17.52
CA ALA A 170 -21.73 -36.27 17.73
C ALA A 170 -21.99 -37.55 18.51
N VAL A 171 -21.21 -38.60 18.20
CA VAL A 171 -21.22 -39.86 18.95
C VAL A 171 -20.60 -39.60 20.32
N ASP A 172 -21.05 -40.30 21.35
CA ASP A 172 -20.50 -40.18 22.70
C ASP A 172 -18.96 -40.33 22.71
N GLY A 173 -18.30 -39.38 23.34
CA GLY A 173 -16.82 -39.35 23.42
C GLY A 173 -16.13 -38.65 22.24
N ILE A 174 -16.85 -38.17 21.19
CA ILE A 174 -16.30 -37.42 20.09
C ILE A 174 -16.82 -35.97 20.13
N LEU A 175 -15.92 -35.00 20.16
CA LEU A 175 -16.29 -33.59 20.14
C LEU A 175 -16.61 -33.13 18.69
N ASP A 176 -17.42 -32.07 18.55
CA ASP A 176 -17.59 -31.41 17.25
C ASP A 176 -16.32 -30.72 16.83
N ALA A 177 -15.61 -30.08 17.78
CA ALA A 177 -14.34 -29.41 17.47
C ALA A 177 -13.36 -29.43 18.67
N VAL A 178 -12.06 -29.48 18.35
CA VAL A 178 -10.97 -29.10 19.28
C VAL A 178 -10.30 -27.87 18.72
N ILE A 179 -10.17 -26.82 19.53
CA ILE A 179 -9.55 -25.55 19.17
C ILE A 179 -8.23 -25.44 19.93
N VAL A 180 -7.12 -25.38 19.23
CA VAL A 180 -5.77 -25.31 19.77
C VAL A 180 -5.27 -23.88 19.70
N GLY A 181 -5.06 -23.23 20.83
CA GLY A 181 -4.65 -21.84 20.98
C GLY A 181 -5.80 -20.91 21.37
N ALA A 182 -5.70 -20.28 22.54
CA ALA A 182 -6.70 -19.36 23.10
C ALA A 182 -6.37 -17.88 22.86
N GLY A 183 -5.64 -17.60 21.77
CA GLY A 183 -5.45 -16.25 21.26
C GLY A 183 -6.71 -15.71 20.56
N PRO A 184 -6.66 -14.51 19.94
CA PRO A 184 -7.83 -13.86 19.33
C PRO A 184 -8.60 -14.73 18.33
N GLY A 185 -7.87 -15.56 17.55
CA GLY A 185 -8.49 -16.45 16.55
C GLY A 185 -9.24 -17.61 17.19
N GLY A 186 -8.57 -18.32 18.13
CA GLY A 186 -9.20 -19.44 18.82
C GLY A 186 -10.35 -19.00 19.73
N LEU A 187 -10.21 -17.87 20.43
CA LEU A 187 -11.28 -17.30 21.24
C LEU A 187 -12.51 -16.96 20.38
N ALA A 188 -12.32 -16.30 19.23
CA ALA A 188 -13.43 -15.97 18.34
C ALA A 188 -14.11 -17.22 17.77
N CYS A 189 -13.32 -18.27 17.45
CA CYS A 189 -13.84 -19.56 17.03
C CYS A 189 -14.66 -20.23 18.16
N ALA A 190 -14.12 -20.25 19.38
CA ALA A 190 -14.81 -20.81 20.55
C ALA A 190 -16.13 -20.09 20.85
N LEU A 191 -16.15 -18.76 20.78
CA LEU A 191 -17.38 -17.96 20.93
C LEU A 191 -18.40 -18.28 19.83
N ALA A 192 -17.96 -18.47 18.58
CA ALA A 192 -18.84 -18.86 17.48
C ALA A 192 -19.41 -20.28 17.72
N CYS A 193 -18.59 -21.25 18.08
CA CYS A 193 -19.02 -22.60 18.42
C CYS A 193 -20.02 -22.60 19.59
N ARG A 194 -19.76 -21.82 20.65
CA ARG A 194 -20.67 -21.67 21.78
C ARG A 194 -22.02 -21.09 21.39
N GLY A 195 -22.00 -20.05 20.50
CA GLY A 195 -23.23 -19.46 19.98
C GLY A 195 -24.08 -20.39 19.13
N GLN A 196 -23.49 -21.45 18.60
CA GLN A 196 -24.14 -22.48 17.79
C GLN A 196 -24.41 -23.81 18.57
N ASN A 197 -24.17 -23.80 19.90
CA ASN A 197 -24.35 -24.94 20.81
C ASN A 197 -23.56 -26.20 20.40
N LEU A 198 -22.36 -26.05 19.86
CA LEU A 198 -21.46 -27.16 19.56
C LEU A 198 -20.80 -27.71 20.82
N ASN A 199 -20.49 -29.01 20.80
CA ASN A 199 -19.66 -29.65 21.81
C ASN A 199 -18.20 -29.54 21.41
N PHE A 200 -17.42 -28.68 22.09
CA PHE A 200 -16.03 -28.40 21.74
C PHE A 200 -15.14 -28.26 22.97
N LEU A 201 -13.82 -28.24 22.73
CA LEU A 201 -12.80 -27.98 23.75
C LEU A 201 -11.81 -26.93 23.20
N LEU A 202 -11.51 -25.91 24.01
CA LEU A 202 -10.45 -24.93 23.76
C LEU A 202 -9.25 -25.27 24.64
N VAL A 203 -8.07 -25.44 24.03
CA VAL A 203 -6.81 -25.75 24.74
C VAL A 203 -5.74 -24.71 24.44
N ASP A 204 -4.89 -24.40 25.40
CA ASP A 204 -3.73 -23.52 25.22
C ASP A 204 -2.58 -23.95 26.15
N GLN A 205 -1.34 -23.72 25.73
CA GLN A 205 -0.15 -23.92 26.56
C GLN A 205 -0.08 -22.93 27.72
N GLU A 206 -0.77 -21.80 27.62
CA GLU A 206 -0.85 -20.79 28.68
C GLU A 206 -1.96 -21.13 29.70
N PRO A 207 -1.82 -20.70 30.94
CA PRO A 207 -2.83 -20.99 31.99
C PRO A 207 -4.13 -20.21 31.76
N THR A 208 -4.13 -19.15 30.99
CA THR A 208 -5.28 -18.27 30.78
C THR A 208 -5.48 -17.90 29.28
N VAL A 209 -6.70 -17.51 28.93
CA VAL A 209 -7.04 -17.00 27.63
C VAL A 209 -6.33 -15.67 27.36
N GLY A 210 -5.87 -15.46 26.12
CA GLY A 210 -5.20 -14.22 25.70
C GLY A 210 -4.06 -14.43 24.71
N GLY A 211 -3.47 -15.61 24.70
CA GLY A 211 -2.39 -16.00 23.79
C GLY A 211 -1.21 -15.02 23.86
N THR A 212 -0.62 -14.73 22.70
CA THR A 212 0.56 -13.84 22.59
C THR A 212 0.31 -12.43 23.12
N VAL A 213 -0.93 -11.91 23.09
CA VAL A 213 -1.24 -10.55 23.56
C VAL A 213 -1.07 -10.45 25.07
N ALA A 214 -1.39 -11.53 25.82
CA ALA A 214 -1.17 -11.58 27.26
C ALA A 214 0.31 -11.44 27.66
N LYS A 215 1.23 -11.86 26.78
CA LYS A 215 2.69 -11.78 26.97
C LYS A 215 3.32 -10.46 26.54
N TYR A 216 2.54 -9.48 26.07
CA TYR A 216 3.10 -8.19 25.76
C TYR A 216 3.57 -7.44 27.01
N PRO A 217 4.58 -6.56 26.90
CA PRO A 217 4.98 -5.71 28.01
C PRO A 217 3.81 -4.91 28.58
N ARG A 218 3.88 -4.59 29.87
CA ARG A 218 2.88 -3.81 30.58
C ARG A 218 2.56 -2.50 29.87
N ARG A 219 1.26 -2.12 29.84
CA ARG A 219 0.72 -0.91 29.19
C ARG A 219 1.00 -0.79 27.69
N LYS A 220 1.32 -1.88 27.01
CA LYS A 220 1.48 -1.85 25.56
C LYS A 220 0.14 -1.56 24.90
N LEU A 221 0.12 -0.55 24.00
CA LEU A 221 -1.04 -0.26 23.18
C LEU A 221 -1.20 -1.30 22.07
N VAL A 222 -2.41 -1.83 21.95
CA VAL A 222 -2.80 -2.85 20.99
C VAL A 222 -3.84 -2.26 20.04
N LEU A 223 -3.51 -2.24 18.75
CA LEU A 223 -4.42 -1.81 17.69
C LEU A 223 -5.44 -2.92 17.40
N THR A 224 -6.71 -2.61 17.51
CA THR A 224 -7.81 -3.57 17.30
C THR A 224 -8.58 -3.31 16.01
N ASP A 225 -8.64 -2.06 15.54
CA ASP A 225 -9.33 -1.64 14.30
C ASP A 225 -10.57 -2.49 13.95
N ASP A 226 -11.72 -2.13 14.52
CA ASP A 226 -13.03 -2.66 14.15
C ASP A 226 -13.16 -4.21 14.27
N ILE A 227 -12.76 -4.77 15.43
CA ILE A 227 -12.94 -6.20 15.72
C ILE A 227 -14.39 -6.51 16.03
N TYR A 228 -14.92 -7.55 15.39
CA TYR A 228 -16.17 -8.20 15.74
C TYR A 228 -15.89 -9.53 16.47
N LEU A 229 -16.46 -9.73 17.64
CA LEU A 229 -16.41 -11.00 18.37
C LEU A 229 -17.82 -11.59 18.45
N PRO A 230 -18.02 -12.88 18.11
CA PRO A 230 -19.28 -13.56 18.30
C PRO A 230 -19.76 -13.44 19.76
N LEU A 231 -21.06 -13.38 20.00
CA LEU A 231 -21.71 -13.20 21.30
C LEU A 231 -21.40 -11.88 22.04
N HIS A 232 -20.47 -11.06 21.54
CA HIS A 232 -20.14 -9.75 22.12
C HIS A 232 -20.48 -8.57 21.20
N GLY A 233 -20.27 -8.73 19.88
CA GLY A 233 -20.44 -7.65 18.93
C GLY A 233 -19.12 -6.93 18.60
N ARG A 234 -19.23 -5.69 18.11
CA ARG A 234 -18.06 -4.88 17.72
C ARG A 234 -17.41 -4.20 18.91
N LEU A 235 -16.09 -4.19 18.95
CA LEU A 235 -15.35 -3.41 19.94
C LEU A 235 -15.46 -1.92 19.63
N PRO A 236 -15.83 -1.06 20.62
CA PRO A 236 -16.11 0.35 20.37
C PRO A 236 -14.85 1.20 20.11
N ARG A 237 -13.69 0.78 20.62
CA ARG A 237 -12.42 1.51 20.48
C ARG A 237 -11.50 0.84 19.47
N ARG A 238 -10.66 1.62 18.81
CA ARG A 238 -9.65 1.15 17.85
C ARG A 238 -8.32 0.76 18.51
N GLU A 239 -8.12 1.21 19.74
CA GLU A 239 -6.91 0.97 20.52
C GLU A 239 -7.30 0.63 21.94
N TYR A 240 -6.59 -0.34 22.52
CA TYR A 240 -6.74 -0.79 23.91
C TYR A 240 -5.37 -0.94 24.55
N GLN A 241 -5.26 -0.74 25.85
CA GLN A 241 -4.12 -1.26 26.58
C GLN A 241 -4.22 -2.79 26.62
N LYS A 242 -3.06 -3.44 26.64
CA LYS A 242 -2.98 -4.91 26.70
C LYS A 242 -3.87 -5.46 27.82
N GLU A 243 -3.78 -4.88 29.00
CA GLU A 243 -4.50 -5.34 30.19
C GLU A 243 -6.01 -5.29 29.99
N GLU A 244 -6.53 -4.18 29.50
CA GLU A 244 -7.97 -4.00 29.20
C GLU A 244 -8.48 -5.04 28.21
N LEU A 245 -7.67 -5.35 27.18
CA LEU A 245 -8.07 -6.29 26.13
C LEU A 245 -8.04 -7.74 26.65
N VAL A 246 -7.03 -8.10 27.43
CA VAL A 246 -6.91 -9.44 28.02
C VAL A 246 -8.02 -9.66 29.06
N GLU A 247 -8.31 -8.68 29.92
CA GLU A 247 -9.40 -8.73 30.89
C GLU A 247 -10.77 -8.91 30.19
N LEU A 248 -11.00 -8.16 29.09
CA LEU A 248 -12.20 -8.33 28.26
C LEU A 248 -12.32 -9.77 27.73
N TRP A 249 -11.25 -10.35 27.20
CA TRP A 249 -11.27 -11.71 26.66
C TRP A 249 -11.47 -12.79 27.73
N GLN A 250 -10.82 -12.65 28.87
CA GLN A 250 -11.03 -13.54 30.01
C GLN A 250 -12.46 -13.41 30.55
N GLY A 251 -12.98 -12.20 30.63
CA GLY A 251 -14.37 -11.93 31.00
C GLY A 251 -15.38 -12.57 30.05
N LEU A 252 -15.12 -12.54 28.74
CA LEU A 252 -15.96 -13.22 27.75
C LEU A 252 -15.89 -14.75 27.88
N ALA A 253 -14.70 -15.30 28.09
CA ALA A 253 -14.54 -16.74 28.27
C ALA A 253 -15.31 -17.23 29.53
N SER A 254 -15.23 -16.52 30.64
CA SER A 254 -15.94 -16.81 31.88
C SER A 254 -17.46 -16.62 31.74
N LYS A 255 -17.90 -15.50 31.14
CA LYS A 255 -19.32 -15.17 30.96
C LYS A 255 -20.07 -16.21 30.13
N HIS A 256 -19.40 -16.74 29.09
CA HIS A 256 -20.00 -17.73 28.18
C HIS A 256 -19.61 -19.17 28.54
N GLU A 257 -18.97 -19.38 29.73
CA GLU A 257 -18.57 -20.70 30.24
C GLU A 257 -17.89 -21.54 29.14
N LEU A 258 -16.84 -20.95 28.51
CA LEU A 258 -16.12 -21.67 27.46
C LEU A 258 -15.37 -22.88 28.08
N PRO A 259 -15.45 -24.07 27.48
CA PRO A 259 -14.71 -25.25 27.94
C PRO A 259 -13.23 -25.08 27.62
N PHE A 260 -12.50 -24.39 28.51
CA PHE A 260 -11.09 -24.06 28.36
C PHE A 260 -10.22 -24.92 29.26
N ARG A 261 -9.14 -25.47 28.71
CA ARG A 261 -8.06 -26.13 29.45
C ARG A 261 -6.73 -25.44 29.16
N GLY A 262 -6.17 -24.78 30.13
CA GLY A 262 -4.83 -24.18 30.07
C GLY A 262 -3.72 -25.16 30.44
N CYS A 263 -2.46 -24.77 30.23
CA CYS A 263 -1.26 -25.57 30.48
C CYS A 263 -1.26 -26.89 29.70
N VAL A 264 -1.80 -26.90 28.50
CA VAL A 264 -1.88 -28.06 27.60
C VAL A 264 -1.08 -27.78 26.33
N THR A 265 -0.03 -28.54 26.10
CA THR A 265 0.84 -28.40 24.94
C THR A 265 0.40 -29.30 23.81
N PHE A 266 0.11 -28.73 22.64
CA PHE A 266 -0.23 -29.44 21.41
C PHE A 266 1.01 -30.12 20.81
N ASP A 267 0.88 -31.38 20.40
CA ASP A 267 1.92 -32.16 19.72
C ASP A 267 1.59 -32.36 18.24
N ARG A 268 0.55 -33.14 17.94
CA ARG A 268 0.15 -33.48 16.56
C ARG A 268 -1.32 -33.87 16.45
N ILE A 269 -1.78 -33.99 15.20
CA ILE A 269 -3.11 -34.51 14.85
C ILE A 269 -2.92 -35.88 14.17
N GLU A 270 -3.75 -36.83 14.53
CA GLU A 270 -3.85 -38.13 13.89
C GLU A 270 -5.25 -38.31 13.28
N ARG A 271 -5.31 -38.77 12.04
CA ARG A 271 -6.57 -39.04 11.33
C ARG A 271 -6.92 -40.53 11.42
N HIS A 272 -8.19 -40.82 11.65
CA HIS A 272 -8.74 -42.17 11.65
C HIS A 272 -9.49 -42.47 10.35
N ASP A 273 -9.66 -43.78 10.06
CA ASP A 273 -10.37 -44.25 8.85
C ASP A 273 -11.84 -43.84 8.81
N ASP A 274 -12.46 -43.56 9.96
CA ASP A 274 -13.84 -43.04 10.06
C ASP A 274 -13.94 -41.52 9.83
N GLY A 275 -12.85 -40.87 9.46
CA GLY A 275 -12.75 -39.45 9.19
C GLY A 275 -12.62 -38.57 10.43
N THR A 276 -12.67 -39.11 11.64
CA THR A 276 -12.44 -38.36 12.88
C THR A 276 -10.95 -38.08 13.09
N LEU A 277 -10.65 -37.11 13.94
CA LEU A 277 -9.32 -36.63 14.22
C LEU A 277 -9.02 -36.78 15.72
N THR A 278 -7.84 -37.25 16.07
CA THR A 278 -7.33 -37.24 17.44
C THR A 278 -6.27 -36.18 17.60
N VAL A 279 -6.47 -35.25 18.52
CA VAL A 279 -5.49 -34.23 18.92
C VAL A 279 -4.66 -34.80 20.06
N HIS A 280 -3.38 -34.99 19.81
CA HIS A 280 -2.41 -35.42 20.82
C HIS A 280 -1.84 -34.19 21.54
N THR A 281 -1.82 -34.26 22.85
CA THR A 281 -1.26 -33.26 23.76
C THR A 281 -0.30 -33.91 24.75
N ASP A 282 0.41 -33.12 25.54
CA ASP A 282 1.27 -33.60 26.63
C ASP A 282 0.50 -34.30 27.81
N GLY A 283 -0.84 -34.20 27.81
CA GLY A 283 -1.72 -34.83 28.80
C GLY A 283 -2.57 -35.94 28.20
N GLU A 284 -3.67 -35.56 27.59
CA GLU A 284 -4.68 -36.49 27.06
C GLU A 284 -4.82 -36.37 25.53
N ALA A 285 -5.18 -37.47 24.88
CA ALA A 285 -5.59 -37.47 23.49
C ALA A 285 -7.10 -37.21 23.41
N VAL A 286 -7.51 -36.19 22.61
CA VAL A 286 -8.90 -35.78 22.49
C VAL A 286 -9.39 -36.02 21.06
N ARG A 287 -10.52 -36.73 20.91
CA ARG A 287 -11.10 -37.08 19.63
C ARG A 287 -12.17 -36.07 19.21
N ALA A 288 -12.11 -35.62 17.93
CA ALA A 288 -13.06 -34.64 17.41
C ALA A 288 -13.34 -34.85 15.91
N ARG A 289 -14.41 -34.27 15.40
CA ARG A 289 -14.73 -34.20 13.98
C ARG A 289 -13.87 -33.15 13.26
N HIS A 290 -13.62 -32.03 13.94
CA HIS A 290 -12.88 -30.89 13.39
C HIS A 290 -11.79 -30.43 14.37
N VAL A 291 -10.68 -29.94 13.84
CA VAL A 291 -9.59 -29.35 14.60
C VAL A 291 -9.26 -27.97 14.07
N VAL A 292 -9.18 -26.97 14.94
CA VAL A 292 -8.81 -25.61 14.58
C VAL A 292 -7.46 -25.26 15.21
N LEU A 293 -6.46 -24.99 14.37
CA LEU A 293 -5.12 -24.62 14.80
C LEU A 293 -4.97 -23.09 14.80
N ALA A 294 -5.06 -22.48 15.99
CA ALA A 294 -4.89 -21.04 16.24
C ALA A 294 -3.56 -20.75 16.97
N VAL A 295 -2.54 -21.54 16.70
CA VAL A 295 -1.25 -21.62 17.42
C VAL A 295 -0.32 -20.41 17.19
N GLY A 296 -0.66 -19.48 16.29
CA GLY A 296 0.20 -18.35 15.92
C GLY A 296 1.48 -18.74 15.21
N ARG A 297 2.42 -17.80 15.07
CA ARG A 297 3.74 -18.03 14.43
C ARG A 297 4.93 -17.81 15.36
N ARG A 298 4.74 -17.24 16.55
CA ARG A 298 5.87 -17.00 17.46
C ARG A 298 6.55 -18.27 17.90
N GLY A 299 5.76 -19.33 18.17
CA GLY A 299 6.26 -20.61 18.66
C GLY A 299 7.07 -20.46 19.96
N SER A 300 8.06 -21.32 20.11
CA SER A 300 8.99 -21.28 21.26
C SER A 300 10.08 -20.23 21.05
N PRO A 301 10.55 -19.56 22.11
CA PRO A 301 11.71 -18.68 22.03
C PRO A 301 12.91 -19.40 21.42
N ARG A 302 13.63 -18.70 20.56
CA ARG A 302 14.86 -19.25 19.98
C ARG A 302 15.97 -19.22 21.03
N ARG A 303 16.45 -20.40 21.37
CA ARG A 303 17.61 -20.56 22.24
C ARG A 303 18.91 -20.24 21.51
N LEU A 304 19.88 -19.72 22.20
CA LEU A 304 21.21 -19.43 21.65
C LEU A 304 22.07 -20.70 21.59
N GLY A 305 21.79 -21.67 22.48
CA GLY A 305 22.55 -22.91 22.61
C GLY A 305 23.91 -22.70 23.29
N VAL A 306 24.00 -21.69 24.14
CA VAL A 306 25.23 -21.34 24.86
C VAL A 306 25.20 -21.85 26.31
N VAL A 307 26.38 -22.05 26.89
CA VAL A 307 26.52 -22.43 28.30
C VAL A 307 25.95 -21.30 29.19
N GLY A 308 25.15 -21.67 30.20
CA GLY A 308 24.55 -20.73 31.14
C GLY A 308 23.22 -20.14 30.70
N GLU A 309 22.67 -20.56 29.56
CA GLU A 309 21.38 -20.06 29.05
C GLU A 309 20.18 -20.41 29.96
N ASP A 310 20.29 -21.44 30.80
CA ASP A 310 19.27 -21.88 31.76
C ASP A 310 19.43 -21.28 33.17
N LEU A 311 20.29 -20.29 33.34
CA LEU A 311 20.48 -19.59 34.59
C LEU A 311 19.24 -18.76 35.00
N PRO A 312 18.96 -18.59 36.30
CA PRO A 312 17.75 -17.89 36.79
C PRO A 312 17.70 -16.40 36.39
N ASN A 313 18.83 -15.79 36.05
CA ASN A 313 18.94 -14.41 35.57
C ASN A 313 18.78 -14.27 34.07
N VAL A 314 18.40 -15.35 33.36
CA VAL A 314 18.13 -15.33 31.91
C VAL A 314 16.63 -15.36 31.64
N ALA A 315 16.14 -14.39 30.88
CA ALA A 315 14.73 -14.30 30.50
C ALA A 315 14.55 -14.17 28.98
N TYR A 316 13.46 -14.74 28.44
CA TYR A 316 13.08 -14.65 27.01
C TYR A 316 12.03 -13.59 26.74
N GLY A 317 11.77 -12.70 27.66
CA GLY A 317 10.81 -11.61 27.55
C GLY A 317 10.86 -10.69 28.75
N LEU A 318 10.42 -9.45 28.56
CA LEU A 318 10.28 -8.47 29.64
C LEU A 318 8.80 -8.29 29.96
N GLU A 319 8.40 -8.62 31.20
CA GLU A 319 7.02 -8.41 31.66
C GLU A 319 6.81 -6.99 32.17
N ASP A 320 7.65 -6.54 33.09
CA ASP A 320 7.60 -5.20 33.69
C ASP A 320 9.02 -4.63 33.87
N ALA A 321 9.34 -3.58 33.12
CA ALA A 321 10.65 -2.92 33.23
C ALA A 321 10.87 -2.27 34.62
N ALA A 322 9.82 -1.87 35.31
CA ALA A 322 9.90 -1.23 36.60
C ALA A 322 10.44 -2.16 37.71
N ALA A 323 10.48 -3.48 37.48
CA ALA A 323 11.08 -4.44 38.39
C ALA A 323 12.64 -4.41 38.36
N TYR A 324 13.22 -3.73 37.41
CA TYR A 324 14.67 -3.67 37.17
C TYR A 324 15.15 -2.23 37.34
N SER A 325 15.82 -1.92 38.43
CA SER A 325 16.43 -0.62 38.71
C SER A 325 17.81 -0.81 39.32
N GLY A 326 18.78 0.00 38.92
CA GLY A 326 20.17 -0.07 39.41
C GLY A 326 20.88 -1.35 38.94
N ARG A 327 20.54 -1.89 37.78
CA ARG A 327 21.05 -3.16 37.26
C ARG A 327 21.84 -3.03 35.97
N HIS A 328 22.78 -3.96 35.79
CA HIS A 328 23.45 -4.17 34.51
C HIS A 328 22.66 -5.19 33.70
N CYS A 329 22.00 -4.74 32.64
CA CYS A 329 21.13 -5.56 31.79
C CYS A 329 21.74 -5.79 30.40
N VAL A 330 21.83 -7.06 30.00
CA VAL A 330 22.28 -7.41 28.66
C VAL A 330 21.06 -7.89 27.83
N VAL A 331 20.80 -7.23 26.71
CA VAL A 331 19.70 -7.60 25.81
C VAL A 331 20.26 -8.18 24.51
N VAL A 332 19.94 -9.44 24.20
CA VAL A 332 20.44 -10.16 23.04
C VAL A 332 19.40 -10.18 21.94
N GLY A 333 19.67 -9.51 20.81
CA GLY A 333 18.78 -9.45 19.66
C GLY A 333 18.77 -8.10 18.96
N GLY A 334 18.23 -8.02 17.75
CA GLY A 334 18.21 -6.79 16.95
C GLY A 334 16.86 -6.50 16.30
N GLY A 335 15.79 -7.17 16.75
CA GLY A 335 14.44 -6.89 16.31
C GLY A 335 13.72 -5.87 17.22
N ASP A 336 12.51 -5.46 16.83
CA ASP A 336 11.71 -4.48 17.60
C ASP A 336 11.52 -4.90 19.07
N SER A 337 11.29 -6.18 19.35
CA SER A 337 11.12 -6.66 20.74
C SER A 337 12.38 -6.46 21.58
N ALA A 338 13.57 -6.73 21.02
CA ALA A 338 14.83 -6.52 21.71
C ALA A 338 15.08 -5.03 21.99
N VAL A 339 14.85 -4.19 20.97
CA VAL A 339 15.01 -2.74 21.10
C VAL A 339 13.98 -2.13 22.05
N GLU A 340 12.71 -2.53 21.99
CA GLU A 340 11.66 -2.09 22.93
C GLU A 340 12.03 -2.47 24.39
N THR A 341 12.56 -3.67 24.60
CA THR A 341 13.05 -4.13 25.90
C THR A 341 14.24 -3.30 26.38
N ALA A 342 15.26 -3.12 25.54
CA ALA A 342 16.43 -2.32 25.88
C ALA A 342 16.06 -0.87 26.20
N LEU A 343 15.17 -0.25 25.40
CA LEU A 343 14.68 1.09 25.66
C LEU A 343 13.89 1.21 26.96
N ALA A 344 13.01 0.23 27.25
CA ALA A 344 12.22 0.22 28.47
C ALA A 344 13.09 0.05 29.74
N LEU A 345 14.14 -0.78 29.66
CA LEU A 345 15.11 -0.94 30.74
C LEU A 345 15.98 0.31 30.92
N ALA A 346 16.41 0.95 29.81
CA ALA A 346 17.20 2.19 29.84
C ALA A 346 16.41 3.43 30.32
N GLU A 347 15.07 3.33 30.41
CA GLU A 347 14.21 4.35 31.00
C GLU A 347 14.06 4.18 32.52
N GLN A 348 14.51 3.07 33.09
CA GLN A 348 14.50 2.88 34.55
C GLN A 348 15.74 3.53 35.19
N PRO A 349 15.61 4.01 36.42
CA PRO A 349 16.72 4.70 37.09
C PRO A 349 17.91 3.79 37.34
N ASP A 350 19.10 4.33 37.11
CA ASP A 350 20.40 3.75 37.41
C ASP A 350 20.72 2.40 36.73
N ASN A 351 20.01 2.08 35.64
CA ASN A 351 20.30 0.91 34.81
C ASN A 351 21.44 1.20 33.82
N ASP A 352 22.34 0.24 33.68
CA ASP A 352 23.31 0.15 32.59
C ASP A 352 22.83 -0.93 31.62
N VAL A 353 22.47 -0.55 30.39
CA VAL A 353 21.86 -1.45 29.42
C VAL A 353 22.74 -1.58 28.18
N THR A 354 23.13 -2.82 27.87
CA THR A 354 23.86 -3.15 26.63
C THR A 354 23.04 -4.05 25.74
N ILE A 355 22.85 -3.64 24.47
CA ILE A 355 22.22 -4.48 23.47
C ILE A 355 23.27 -5.15 22.59
N VAL A 356 23.25 -6.48 22.47
CA VAL A 356 24.17 -7.30 21.69
C VAL A 356 23.47 -7.82 20.45
N TYR A 357 24.01 -7.50 19.27
CA TYR A 357 23.41 -7.91 18.00
C TYR A 357 24.45 -8.44 17.01
N ARG A 358 24.12 -9.58 16.38
CA ARG A 358 25.04 -10.30 15.46
C ARG A 358 25.28 -9.63 14.11
N GLN A 359 24.45 -8.65 13.71
CA GLN A 359 24.59 -7.94 12.43
C GLN A 359 25.26 -6.57 12.63
N GLU A 360 25.71 -5.96 11.52
CA GLU A 360 26.40 -4.67 11.48
C GLU A 360 25.50 -3.47 11.83
N GLY A 361 24.18 -3.65 11.77
CA GLY A 361 23.20 -2.58 12.01
C GLY A 361 21.78 -3.08 12.23
N PHE A 362 20.93 -2.20 12.70
CA PHE A 362 19.51 -2.47 12.99
C PHE A 362 18.62 -2.20 11.76
N PHE A 363 18.64 -3.08 10.78
CA PHE A 363 17.96 -2.88 9.48
C PHE A 363 16.45 -3.17 9.48
N ARG A 364 15.91 -3.84 10.50
CA ARG A 364 14.52 -4.32 10.56
C ARG A 364 13.63 -3.56 11.53
N LEU A 365 14.15 -2.51 12.15
CA LEU A 365 13.39 -1.77 13.15
C LEU A 365 12.31 -0.91 12.52
N ARG A 366 11.19 -0.78 13.23
CA ARG A 366 10.20 0.25 12.97
C ARG A 366 10.83 1.62 13.16
N SER A 367 10.47 2.58 12.31
CA SER A 367 11.07 3.92 12.32
C SER A 367 10.99 4.61 13.68
N LYS A 368 9.91 4.39 14.44
CA LYS A 368 9.75 4.91 15.81
C LYS A 368 10.80 4.34 16.76
N ASN A 369 11.02 3.03 16.73
CA ASN A 369 11.99 2.34 17.58
C ASN A 369 13.43 2.71 17.18
N LYS A 370 13.70 2.82 15.87
CA LYS A 370 14.97 3.24 15.32
C LYS A 370 15.36 4.64 15.83
N LYS A 371 14.45 5.63 15.71
CA LYS A 371 14.70 7.02 16.19
C LYS A 371 14.97 7.07 17.70
N ARG A 372 14.17 6.34 18.50
CA ARG A 372 14.36 6.27 19.96
C ARG A 372 15.69 5.61 20.35
N LEU A 373 16.05 4.53 19.65
CA LEU A 373 17.31 3.84 19.86
C LEU A 373 18.50 4.76 19.52
N GLU A 374 18.50 5.40 18.35
CA GLU A 374 19.53 6.35 17.94
C GLU A 374 19.69 7.50 18.94
N GLN A 375 18.59 8.03 19.46
CA GLN A 375 18.62 9.05 20.49
C GLN A 375 19.25 8.54 21.79
N LYS A 376 18.83 7.38 22.30
CA LYS A 376 19.37 6.80 23.54
C LYS A 376 20.85 6.41 23.42
N LEU A 377 21.29 5.97 22.25
CA LEU A 377 22.70 5.72 21.96
C LEU A 377 23.50 7.03 21.96
N ALA A 378 22.97 8.10 21.34
CA ALA A 378 23.61 9.40 21.31
C ALA A 378 23.71 10.06 22.70
N ASP A 379 22.69 9.86 23.55
CA ASP A 379 22.65 10.33 24.93
C ASP A 379 23.53 9.49 25.90
N GLY A 380 24.10 8.38 25.40
CA GLY A 380 24.90 7.45 26.22
C GLY A 380 24.09 6.65 27.25
N ALA A 381 22.77 6.66 27.17
CA ALA A 381 21.86 5.94 28.07
C ALA A 381 21.70 4.45 27.72
N LEU A 382 22.26 4.02 26.59
CA LEU A 382 22.25 2.64 26.11
C LEU A 382 23.49 2.38 25.28
N THR A 383 24.10 1.21 25.42
CA THR A 383 25.27 0.77 24.65
C THR A 383 24.86 -0.29 23.63
N ALA A 384 25.38 -0.22 22.39
CA ALA A 384 25.14 -1.25 21.37
C ALA A 384 26.45 -1.92 20.94
N MET A 385 26.48 -3.25 21.02
CA MET A 385 27.53 -4.10 20.45
C MET A 385 27.01 -4.79 19.19
N LEU A 386 27.38 -4.23 18.04
CA LEU A 386 27.03 -4.78 16.72
C LEU A 386 28.09 -5.80 16.27
N SER A 387 27.76 -6.61 15.25
CA SER A 387 28.62 -7.70 14.75
C SER A 387 29.10 -8.63 15.87
N SER A 388 28.27 -8.84 16.90
CA SER A 388 28.65 -9.49 18.15
C SER A 388 27.73 -10.67 18.49
N THR A 389 28.31 -11.77 18.99
CA THR A 389 27.59 -12.99 19.37
C THR A 389 27.93 -13.41 20.79
N VAL A 390 26.90 -13.78 21.57
CA VAL A 390 27.09 -14.34 22.92
C VAL A 390 27.70 -15.72 22.80
N GLN A 391 28.73 -16.00 23.64
CA GLN A 391 29.43 -17.29 23.71
C GLN A 391 29.07 -18.08 24.96
N SER A 392 29.00 -17.40 26.10
CA SER A 392 28.59 -18.00 27.38
C SER A 392 27.92 -16.96 28.27
N ILE A 393 27.12 -17.43 29.22
CA ILE A 393 26.44 -16.63 30.24
C ILE A 393 26.85 -17.16 31.62
N ALA A 394 27.33 -16.28 32.45
CA ALA A 394 27.63 -16.55 33.86
C ALA A 394 26.66 -15.76 34.78
N PRO A 395 26.61 -16.03 36.08
CA PRO A 395 25.71 -15.32 36.99
C PRO A 395 25.95 -13.82 37.08
N ASP A 396 27.16 -13.35 36.80
CA ASP A 396 27.61 -11.96 36.96
C ASP A 396 28.16 -11.32 35.65
N HIS A 397 28.34 -12.10 34.59
CA HIS A 397 28.84 -11.60 33.32
C HIS A 397 28.39 -12.42 32.10
N VAL A 398 28.48 -11.80 30.92
CA VAL A 398 28.26 -12.45 29.62
C VAL A 398 29.53 -12.32 28.78
N GLU A 399 29.99 -13.43 28.21
CA GLU A 399 31.07 -13.42 27.23
C GLU A 399 30.53 -13.22 25.83
N VAL A 400 31.05 -12.22 25.12
CA VAL A 400 30.64 -11.81 23.79
C VAL A 400 31.82 -11.82 22.85
N ALA A 401 31.70 -12.53 21.71
CA ALA A 401 32.67 -12.46 20.63
C ALA A 401 32.27 -11.35 19.67
N GLN A 402 33.14 -10.37 19.47
CA GLN A 402 32.95 -9.28 18.51
C GLN A 402 33.76 -9.54 17.24
N ASN A 403 33.07 -9.69 16.10
CA ASN A 403 33.69 -9.86 14.79
C ASN A 403 34.03 -8.46 14.21
N GLY A 404 35.28 -8.20 13.81
CA GLY A 404 35.62 -7.00 13.04
C GLY A 404 36.09 -5.80 13.85
N ALA A 405 36.58 -5.94 15.11
CA ALA A 405 37.41 -4.92 15.71
C ALA A 405 38.77 -4.93 14.96
N SER A 406 39.03 -3.91 14.13
CA SER A 406 40.30 -3.75 13.40
C SER A 406 41.42 -3.64 14.40
N SER A 407 42.13 -4.74 14.65
CA SER A 407 43.49 -4.65 15.15
C SER A 407 44.33 -4.10 13.99
N THR A 408 44.97 -2.94 14.21
CA THR A 408 46.05 -2.42 13.39
C THR A 408 47.31 -3.31 13.57
N ALA A 409 47.20 -4.59 13.23
CA ALA A 409 48.29 -5.52 13.11
C ALA A 409 48.01 -6.45 11.96
N ASP A 410 48.89 -6.45 11.02
CA ASP A 410 48.97 -7.13 9.74
C ASP A 410 49.18 -8.66 9.93
N ASP A 411 48.21 -9.34 10.58
CA ASP A 411 48.20 -10.79 10.68
C ASP A 411 46.86 -11.30 10.20
N GLY A 412 46.83 -11.87 9.02
CA GLY A 412 45.71 -12.34 8.23
C GLY A 412 44.81 -13.43 8.87
N ASN A 413 44.59 -13.38 10.17
CA ASN A 413 43.70 -14.26 10.92
C ASN A 413 42.71 -13.40 11.72
N GLY A 414 41.49 -13.18 11.21
CA GLY A 414 40.40 -12.43 11.84
C GLY A 414 39.93 -13.08 13.14
N SER A 415 40.74 -12.96 14.21
CA SER A 415 40.38 -13.44 15.55
C SER A 415 39.27 -12.57 16.13
N ALA A 416 38.11 -13.16 16.46
CA ALA A 416 37.07 -12.52 17.21
C ALA A 416 37.63 -12.11 18.60
N VAL A 417 37.44 -10.85 18.98
CA VAL A 417 37.83 -10.36 20.30
C VAL A 417 36.75 -10.78 21.30
N ALA A 418 37.13 -11.55 22.33
CA ALA A 418 36.24 -11.88 23.43
C ALA A 418 36.18 -10.68 24.40
N VAL A 419 34.96 -10.22 24.68
CA VAL A 419 34.65 -9.14 25.60
C VAL A 419 33.75 -9.69 26.71
N GLN A 420 34.12 -9.46 27.96
CA GLN A 420 33.28 -9.75 29.12
C GLN A 420 32.41 -8.52 29.46
N LEU A 421 31.09 -8.70 29.49
CA LEU A 421 30.11 -7.70 29.91
C LEU A 421 29.59 -8.08 31.28
N ARG A 422 29.75 -7.20 32.27
CA ARG A 422 29.07 -7.37 33.55
C ARG A 422 27.56 -7.40 33.35
N CYS A 423 26.84 -8.32 33.96
CA CYS A 423 25.41 -8.38 33.92
C CYS A 423 24.79 -8.93 35.20
N ASP A 424 23.66 -8.38 35.61
CA ASP A 424 22.78 -8.90 36.64
C ASP A 424 21.64 -9.69 35.98
N ASP A 425 21.16 -9.26 34.83
CA ASP A 425 20.05 -9.88 34.08
C ASP A 425 20.33 -9.93 32.58
N VAL A 426 19.94 -11.03 31.94
CA VAL A 426 20.09 -11.26 30.48
C VAL A 426 18.71 -11.50 29.85
N PHE A 427 18.40 -10.74 28.79
CA PHE A 427 17.15 -10.87 28.02
C PHE A 427 17.45 -11.39 26.62
N ILE A 428 17.07 -12.63 26.32
CA ILE A 428 17.29 -13.25 25.01
C ILE A 428 16.07 -13.06 24.12
N LEU A 429 16.16 -12.12 23.15
CA LEU A 429 15.10 -11.76 22.22
C LEU A 429 15.56 -12.01 20.77
N ALA A 430 16.10 -13.21 20.52
CA ALA A 430 16.63 -13.67 19.24
C ALA A 430 15.54 -14.15 18.25
N GLY A 431 14.27 -13.88 18.54
CA GLY A 431 13.11 -14.34 17.77
C GLY A 431 12.52 -15.65 18.27
N GLY A 432 11.56 -16.20 17.53
CA GLY A 432 10.91 -17.48 17.85
C GLY A 432 11.13 -18.54 16.75
N ILE A 433 10.87 -19.77 17.09
CA ILE A 433 10.82 -20.90 16.16
C ILE A 433 9.34 -21.20 15.90
N PRO A 434 8.82 -20.91 14.68
CA PRO A 434 7.43 -21.20 14.35
C PRO A 434 7.12 -22.71 14.48
N PRO A 435 5.87 -23.11 14.79
CA PRO A 435 5.49 -24.50 15.01
C PRO A 435 5.29 -25.29 13.71
N PHE A 436 6.13 -25.03 12.68
CA PHE A 436 5.96 -25.66 11.37
C PHE A 436 6.16 -27.16 11.37
N ALA A 437 7.10 -27.67 12.15
CA ALA A 437 7.33 -29.11 12.26
C ALA A 437 6.11 -29.87 12.81
N GLN A 438 5.47 -29.33 13.86
CA GLN A 438 4.25 -29.89 14.46
C GLN A 438 3.06 -29.82 13.49
N LEU A 439 2.95 -28.74 12.71
CA LEU A 439 1.92 -28.58 11.68
C LEU A 439 2.13 -29.58 10.53
N GLN A 440 3.37 -29.77 10.08
CA GLN A 440 3.69 -30.76 9.06
C GLN A 440 3.43 -32.21 9.55
N ALA A 441 3.79 -32.51 10.81
CA ALA A 441 3.47 -33.79 11.44
C ALA A 441 1.95 -34.03 11.57
N SER A 442 1.16 -32.94 11.56
CA SER A 442 -0.30 -32.94 11.57
C SER A 442 -0.92 -32.94 10.16
N GLY A 443 -0.13 -33.16 9.11
CA GLY A 443 -0.60 -33.24 7.73
C GLY A 443 -0.89 -31.89 7.07
N VAL A 444 -0.38 -30.77 7.61
CA VAL A 444 -0.48 -29.45 6.98
C VAL A 444 0.65 -29.28 5.97
N SER A 445 0.30 -29.05 4.71
CA SER A 445 1.28 -28.85 3.64
C SER A 445 1.79 -27.40 3.60
N PHE A 446 3.10 -27.26 3.35
CA PHE A 446 3.80 -26.01 3.06
C PHE A 446 4.42 -26.03 1.66
N ASP A 447 3.98 -26.95 0.80
CA ASP A 447 4.47 -27.05 -0.57
C ASP A 447 4.00 -25.86 -1.39
N ALA A 448 4.96 -25.03 -1.76
CA ALA A 448 4.72 -23.81 -2.54
C ALA A 448 4.02 -24.07 -3.89
N SER A 449 4.18 -25.27 -4.46
CA SER A 449 3.58 -25.64 -5.75
C SER A 449 2.06 -25.87 -5.67
N LEU A 450 1.54 -26.17 -4.48
CA LEU A 450 0.12 -26.44 -4.23
C LEU A 450 -0.69 -25.16 -3.94
N HIS A 451 -0.03 -24.00 -3.78
CA HIS A 451 -0.77 -22.76 -3.63
C HIS A 451 -1.56 -22.45 -4.91
N PRO A 452 -2.88 -22.16 -4.80
CA PRO A 452 -3.65 -21.75 -5.96
C PRO A 452 -2.98 -20.51 -6.56
N SER A 453 -2.77 -20.53 -7.89
CA SER A 453 -2.21 -19.39 -8.61
C SER A 453 -3.09 -18.17 -8.29
N SER A 454 -2.54 -17.19 -7.60
CA SER A 454 -3.25 -15.98 -7.16
C SER A 454 -3.47 -15.00 -8.31
N GLU A 455 -3.81 -15.49 -9.47
CA GLU A 455 -4.37 -14.71 -10.57
C GLU A 455 -5.85 -14.40 -10.25
N GLN A 456 -6.06 -13.53 -9.28
CA GLN A 456 -7.33 -12.81 -9.27
C GLN A 456 -7.36 -11.97 -10.54
N PRO A 457 -8.29 -12.22 -11.47
CA PRO A 457 -8.44 -11.37 -12.64
C PRO A 457 -8.61 -9.94 -12.13
N ALA A 458 -7.77 -9.03 -12.62
CA ALA A 458 -7.95 -7.61 -12.38
C ALA A 458 -9.39 -7.31 -12.76
N SER A 459 -10.23 -6.96 -11.80
CA SER A 459 -11.59 -6.52 -12.08
C SER A 459 -11.47 -5.37 -13.07
N ASP A 460 -11.84 -5.62 -14.31
CA ASP A 460 -11.97 -4.58 -15.31
C ASP A 460 -13.01 -3.61 -14.79
N ALA A 461 -12.54 -2.53 -14.16
CA ALA A 461 -13.41 -1.42 -13.84
C ALA A 461 -14.04 -0.99 -15.15
N PRO A 462 -15.38 -0.94 -15.25
CA PRO A 462 -16.04 -0.78 -16.51
C PRO A 462 -15.56 0.50 -17.18
N ARG A 463 -15.01 0.38 -18.38
CA ARG A 463 -14.62 1.49 -19.28
C ARG A 463 -15.79 2.42 -19.60
N THR A 464 -16.99 2.02 -19.24
CA THR A 464 -18.27 2.72 -19.48
C THR A 464 -18.30 4.15 -18.93
N SER A 465 -17.68 4.43 -17.75
CA SER A 465 -17.71 5.77 -17.17
C SER A 465 -16.89 6.80 -17.96
N LEU A 466 -15.78 6.39 -18.57
CA LEU A 466 -14.96 7.29 -19.42
C LEU A 466 -15.64 7.56 -20.76
N LEU A 467 -16.27 6.55 -21.37
CA LEU A 467 -17.02 6.71 -22.61
C LEU A 467 -18.23 7.64 -22.44
N TRP A 468 -18.93 7.52 -21.29
CA TRP A 468 -20.00 8.45 -20.94
C TRP A 468 -19.50 9.90 -20.75
N ALA A 469 -18.39 10.10 -20.05
CA ALA A 469 -17.81 11.44 -19.85
C ALA A 469 -17.34 12.06 -21.19
N LEU A 470 -16.75 11.26 -22.07
CA LEU A 470 -16.38 11.69 -23.43
C LEU A 470 -17.62 11.99 -24.28
N GLY A 471 -18.65 11.16 -24.22
CA GLY A 471 -19.90 11.36 -24.96
C GLY A 471 -20.60 12.66 -24.53
N VAL A 472 -20.71 12.91 -23.23
CA VAL A 472 -21.26 14.17 -22.69
C VAL A 472 -20.40 15.37 -23.11
N GLY A 473 -19.08 15.25 -23.03
CA GLY A 473 -18.15 16.31 -23.48
C GLY A 473 -18.30 16.65 -24.95
N LEU A 474 -18.40 15.64 -25.82
CA LEU A 474 -18.63 15.82 -27.25
C LEU A 474 -19.99 16.44 -27.55
N LEU A 475 -21.06 16.00 -26.86
CA LEU A 475 -22.39 16.60 -26.99
C LEU A 475 -22.37 18.09 -26.63
N LEU A 476 -21.77 18.44 -25.50
CA LEU A 476 -21.67 19.84 -25.07
C LEU A 476 -20.82 20.68 -26.03
N ALA A 477 -19.74 20.12 -26.54
CA ALA A 477 -18.93 20.78 -27.59
C ALA A 477 -19.74 21.00 -28.86
N ALA A 478 -20.51 19.99 -29.30
CA ALA A 478 -21.39 20.11 -30.47
C ALA A 478 -22.48 21.17 -30.27
N LEU A 479 -23.10 21.22 -29.08
CA LEU A 479 -24.10 22.25 -28.73
C LEU A 479 -23.46 23.65 -28.72
N THR A 480 -22.25 23.78 -28.19
CA THR A 480 -21.53 25.06 -28.18
C THR A 480 -21.18 25.51 -29.59
N VAL A 481 -20.69 24.60 -30.43
CA VAL A 481 -20.41 24.89 -31.85
C VAL A 481 -21.70 25.26 -32.59
N GLY A 482 -22.79 24.52 -32.38
CA GLY A 482 -24.11 24.80 -32.94
C GLY A 482 -24.61 26.20 -32.54
N PHE A 483 -24.46 26.57 -31.26
CA PHE A 483 -24.82 27.89 -30.78
C PHE A 483 -23.99 29.01 -31.44
N VAL A 484 -22.66 28.79 -31.52
CA VAL A 484 -21.75 29.75 -32.20
C VAL A 484 -22.08 29.90 -33.69
N LEU A 485 -22.39 28.80 -34.38
CA LEU A 485 -22.78 28.83 -35.78
C LEU A 485 -24.13 29.50 -35.99
N TRP A 486 -25.10 29.24 -35.09
CA TRP A 486 -26.42 29.88 -35.15
C TRP A 486 -26.34 31.40 -34.96
N HIS A 487 -25.44 31.85 -34.08
CA HIS A 487 -25.16 33.29 -33.88
C HIS A 487 -23.90 33.75 -34.59
N GLY A 488 -23.54 33.11 -35.71
CA GLY A 488 -22.27 33.33 -36.43
C GLY A 488 -22.07 34.76 -36.91
N ALA A 489 -23.14 35.45 -37.29
CA ALA A 489 -23.11 36.88 -37.62
C ALA A 489 -22.48 37.73 -36.50
N TYR A 490 -22.73 37.41 -35.24
CA TYR A 490 -22.14 38.07 -34.07
C TYR A 490 -20.75 37.56 -33.72
N TYR A 491 -20.55 36.23 -33.64
CA TYR A 491 -19.29 35.66 -33.12
C TYR A 491 -18.12 35.82 -34.09
N PHE A 492 -18.38 35.83 -35.42
CA PHE A 492 -17.32 35.96 -36.44
C PHE A 492 -17.08 37.39 -36.91
N GLN A 493 -17.84 38.39 -36.42
CA GLN A 493 -17.55 39.78 -36.70
C GLN A 493 -16.33 40.33 -35.95
N SER A 494 -15.69 41.34 -36.49
CA SER A 494 -14.66 42.09 -35.76
C SER A 494 -15.23 42.79 -34.54
N SER A 495 -14.44 42.97 -33.48
CA SER A 495 -14.88 43.59 -32.25
C SER A 495 -15.47 45.03 -32.41
N ALA A 496 -15.04 45.72 -33.45
CA ALA A 496 -15.53 47.08 -33.77
C ALA A 496 -16.96 47.05 -34.35
N LEU A 497 -17.31 46.05 -35.16
CA LEU A 497 -18.63 45.94 -35.76
C LEU A 497 -19.68 45.33 -34.84
N ARG A 498 -19.26 44.54 -33.85
CA ARG A 498 -20.16 43.88 -32.90
C ARG A 498 -21.01 44.85 -32.09
N ALA A 499 -20.49 46.06 -31.79
CA ALA A 499 -21.24 47.05 -31.04
C ALA A 499 -22.54 47.53 -31.70
N ALA A 500 -22.60 47.41 -33.04
CA ALA A 500 -23.76 47.78 -33.83
C ALA A 500 -24.73 46.57 -34.07
N ASP A 501 -24.35 45.36 -33.65
CA ASP A 501 -25.17 44.17 -33.84
C ASP A 501 -26.33 44.13 -32.86
N PRO A 502 -27.57 43.79 -33.28
CA PRO A 502 -28.73 43.70 -32.39
C PRO A 502 -28.54 42.72 -31.22
N MET A 503 -27.74 41.62 -31.47
CA MET A 503 -27.48 40.62 -30.43
C MET A 503 -26.43 41.07 -29.39
N HIS A 504 -25.74 42.20 -29.61
CA HIS A 504 -24.70 42.69 -28.74
C HIS A 504 -25.19 42.91 -27.31
N ALA A 505 -26.39 43.45 -27.12
CA ALA A 505 -27.00 43.68 -25.81
C ALA A 505 -27.20 42.35 -25.02
N MET A 506 -27.40 41.22 -25.71
CA MET A 506 -27.62 39.93 -25.11
C MET A 506 -26.33 39.13 -24.89
N LEU A 507 -25.39 39.18 -25.88
CA LEU A 507 -24.22 38.28 -25.91
C LEU A 507 -22.91 38.95 -25.43
N ARG A 508 -22.92 40.23 -25.08
CA ARG A 508 -21.73 40.90 -24.56
C ARG A 508 -21.34 40.38 -23.18
N PRO A 509 -20.05 40.33 -22.82
CA PRO A 509 -19.52 39.66 -21.64
C PRO A 509 -20.07 40.22 -20.30
N ASP A 510 -20.44 41.51 -20.24
CA ASP A 510 -20.82 42.22 -19.03
C ASP A 510 -22.33 42.31 -18.78
N ARG A 511 -23.15 41.74 -19.69
CA ARG A 511 -24.62 41.78 -19.56
C ARG A 511 -25.30 40.49 -20.01
N SER A 512 -26.52 40.30 -19.51
CA SER A 512 -27.49 39.28 -19.94
C SER A 512 -26.84 37.88 -20.09
N LEU A 513 -27.04 37.22 -21.23
CA LEU A 513 -26.59 35.85 -21.48
C LEU A 513 -25.05 35.72 -21.48
N GLY A 514 -24.33 36.74 -21.98
CA GLY A 514 -22.88 36.75 -21.96
C GLY A 514 -22.31 36.75 -20.56
N LEU A 515 -22.91 37.50 -19.60
CA LEU A 515 -22.52 37.48 -18.20
C LEU A 515 -22.84 36.14 -17.53
N TRP A 516 -24.00 35.53 -17.83
CA TRP A 516 -24.36 34.22 -17.31
C TRP A 516 -23.37 33.14 -17.73
N PHE A 517 -22.85 33.16 -18.96
CA PHE A 517 -21.78 32.23 -19.39
C PHE A 517 -20.53 32.39 -18.51
N GLY A 518 -20.14 33.60 -18.13
CA GLY A 518 -19.02 33.86 -17.24
C GLY A 518 -19.27 33.36 -15.80
N LEU A 519 -20.45 33.59 -15.26
CA LEU A 519 -20.84 33.11 -13.92
C LEU A 519 -20.90 31.59 -13.86
N LEU A 520 -21.51 30.95 -14.84
CA LEU A 520 -21.57 29.48 -14.93
C LEU A 520 -20.17 28.85 -15.12
N ALA A 521 -19.32 29.50 -15.92
CA ALA A 521 -17.93 29.07 -16.07
C ALA A 521 -17.16 29.15 -14.74
N SER A 522 -17.33 30.24 -14.00
CA SER A 522 -16.73 30.41 -12.65
C SER A 522 -17.26 29.36 -11.67
N GLY A 523 -18.57 29.08 -11.69
CA GLY A 523 -19.18 28.00 -10.93
C GLY A 523 -18.59 26.61 -11.30
N ALA A 524 -18.40 26.33 -12.59
CA ALA A 524 -17.77 25.11 -13.05
C ALA A 524 -16.31 24.98 -12.57
N VAL A 525 -15.55 26.08 -12.55
CA VAL A 525 -14.19 26.11 -11.96
C VAL A 525 -14.21 25.83 -10.47
N LEU A 526 -15.16 26.41 -9.70
CA LEU A 526 -15.30 26.12 -8.27
C LEU A 526 -15.60 24.64 -8.00
N VAL A 527 -16.54 24.05 -8.77
CA VAL A 527 -16.83 22.62 -8.69
C VAL A 527 -15.60 21.78 -9.09
N ASN A 528 -14.85 22.21 -10.09
CA ASN A 528 -13.59 21.59 -10.48
C ASN A 528 -12.57 21.57 -9.34
N LEU A 529 -12.43 22.70 -8.61
CA LEU A 529 -11.53 22.82 -7.45
C LEU A 529 -11.98 21.99 -6.25
N ALA A 530 -13.27 21.71 -6.10
CA ALA A 530 -13.79 20.87 -5.01
C ALA A 530 -13.20 19.44 -5.03
N TYR A 531 -12.74 18.95 -6.19
CA TYR A 531 -11.92 17.73 -6.28
C TYR A 531 -10.71 17.75 -5.35
N LEU A 532 -10.06 18.93 -5.17
CA LEU A 532 -8.89 19.06 -4.31
C LEU A 532 -9.25 18.80 -2.83
N LEU A 533 -10.43 19.28 -2.37
CA LEU A 533 -10.93 19.06 -1.02
C LEU A 533 -11.08 17.56 -0.73
N ARG A 534 -11.69 16.83 -1.67
CA ARG A 534 -11.86 15.37 -1.54
C ARG A 534 -10.54 14.63 -1.62
N ARG A 535 -9.64 15.03 -2.51
CA ARG A 535 -8.33 14.39 -2.70
C ARG A 535 -7.44 14.52 -1.47
N GLN A 536 -7.45 15.68 -0.81
CA GLN A 536 -6.64 15.96 0.38
C GLN A 536 -7.40 15.73 1.68
N GLN A 537 -8.68 15.33 1.60
CA GLN A 537 -9.59 15.16 2.74
C GLN A 537 -9.67 16.42 3.63
N LEU A 538 -9.53 17.59 3.02
CA LEU A 538 -9.65 18.87 3.72
C LEU A 538 -11.08 19.01 4.28
N TRP A 539 -11.19 19.60 5.47
CA TRP A 539 -12.45 19.81 6.19
C TRP A 539 -13.31 18.55 6.36
N GLY A 540 -12.67 17.35 6.38
CA GLY A 540 -13.38 16.08 6.59
C GLY A 540 -14.21 15.60 5.39
N VAL A 541 -14.02 16.16 4.19
CA VAL A 541 -14.75 15.74 2.97
C VAL A 541 -14.30 14.32 2.55
N ARG A 542 -15.09 13.31 2.95
CA ARG A 542 -14.83 11.87 2.66
C ARG A 542 -15.90 11.20 1.81
N PHE A 543 -17.00 11.87 1.46
CA PHE A 543 -18.11 11.26 0.72
C PHE A 543 -17.78 10.98 -0.76
N GLY A 544 -18.35 9.91 -1.29
CA GLY A 544 -18.25 9.50 -2.68
C GLY A 544 -16.89 8.90 -3.08
N LYS A 545 -16.89 8.17 -4.22
CA LYS A 545 -15.68 7.57 -4.79
C LYS A 545 -14.83 8.64 -5.47
N LEU A 546 -13.51 8.61 -5.25
CA LEU A 546 -12.60 9.59 -5.87
C LEU A 546 -12.60 9.52 -7.40
N ALA A 547 -12.90 8.36 -7.98
CA ALA A 547 -13.06 8.20 -9.43
C ALA A 547 -14.22 9.07 -9.97
N THR A 548 -15.34 9.15 -9.25
CA THR A 548 -16.48 10.02 -9.59
C THR A 548 -16.07 11.49 -9.54
N TRP A 549 -15.36 11.90 -8.49
CA TRP A 549 -14.81 13.26 -8.36
C TRP A 549 -13.84 13.61 -9.48
N MET A 550 -13.03 12.65 -9.92
CA MET A 550 -12.13 12.84 -11.09
C MET A 550 -12.92 13.03 -12.39
N ASN A 551 -14.00 12.26 -12.60
CA ASN A 551 -14.86 12.42 -13.77
C ASN A 551 -15.55 13.79 -13.76
N VAL A 552 -16.04 14.24 -12.61
CA VAL A 552 -16.61 15.59 -12.42
C VAL A 552 -15.55 16.66 -12.70
N HIS A 553 -14.31 16.50 -12.20
CA HIS A 553 -13.21 17.42 -12.46
C HIS A 553 -12.93 17.55 -13.97
N VAL A 554 -12.86 16.45 -14.70
CA VAL A 554 -12.64 16.47 -16.15
C VAL A 554 -13.82 17.14 -16.87
N ALA A 555 -15.06 16.75 -16.54
CA ALA A 555 -16.26 17.30 -17.18
C ALA A 555 -16.39 18.80 -16.95
N THR A 556 -16.25 19.27 -15.71
CA THR A 556 -16.37 20.71 -15.37
C THR A 556 -15.23 21.51 -15.95
N GLY A 557 -14.03 20.94 -16.11
CA GLY A 557 -12.92 21.57 -16.81
C GLY A 557 -13.23 21.85 -18.28
N VAL A 558 -13.81 20.88 -18.98
CA VAL A 558 -14.25 21.05 -20.39
C VAL A 558 -15.40 22.07 -20.49
N ILE A 559 -16.41 21.93 -19.63
CA ILE A 559 -17.56 22.87 -19.57
C ILE A 559 -17.08 24.30 -19.33
N ALA A 560 -16.15 24.52 -18.40
CA ALA A 560 -15.61 25.84 -18.12
C ALA A 560 -14.97 26.46 -19.35
N VAL A 561 -14.15 25.71 -20.12
CA VAL A 561 -13.53 26.21 -21.35
C VAL A 561 -14.59 26.61 -22.38
N LEU A 562 -15.60 25.76 -22.63
CA LEU A 562 -16.66 26.02 -23.58
C LEU A 562 -17.46 27.28 -23.22
N LEU A 563 -17.83 27.43 -21.95
CA LEU A 563 -18.55 28.59 -21.45
C LEU A 563 -17.72 29.90 -21.52
N VAL A 564 -16.41 29.81 -21.21
CA VAL A 564 -15.52 30.97 -21.32
C VAL A 564 -15.31 31.39 -22.79
N MET A 565 -15.28 30.44 -23.72
CA MET A 565 -15.26 30.77 -25.18
C MET A 565 -16.49 31.60 -25.58
N LEU A 566 -17.68 31.23 -25.09
CA LEU A 566 -18.91 31.98 -25.35
C LEU A 566 -18.89 33.35 -24.63
N HIS A 567 -18.45 33.38 -23.35
CA HIS A 567 -18.33 34.60 -22.57
C HIS A 567 -17.36 35.63 -23.21
N ALA A 568 -16.19 35.17 -23.69
CA ALA A 568 -15.20 36.02 -24.34
C ALA A 568 -15.58 36.37 -25.78
N ALA A 569 -16.73 35.92 -26.26
CA ALA A 569 -17.19 36.05 -27.64
C ALA A 569 -16.11 35.65 -28.67
N LEU A 570 -15.36 34.54 -28.42
CA LEU A 570 -14.24 34.04 -29.21
C LEU A 570 -13.08 35.02 -29.46
N SER A 571 -13.04 36.14 -28.72
CA SER A 571 -12.09 37.24 -28.89
C SER A 571 -11.46 37.68 -27.58
N PRO A 572 -10.58 36.84 -26.97
CA PRO A 572 -9.94 37.20 -25.72
C PRO A 572 -9.03 38.42 -25.89
N ARG A 573 -9.21 39.44 -25.04
CA ARG A 573 -8.43 40.68 -25.04
C ARG A 573 -7.22 40.56 -24.11
N ALA A 574 -6.24 41.47 -24.20
CA ALA A 574 -5.13 41.57 -23.25
C ALA A 574 -5.55 42.18 -21.92
N THR A 575 -6.42 41.47 -21.20
CA THR A 575 -7.00 41.79 -19.90
C THR A 575 -6.79 40.61 -18.94
N PRO A 576 -6.96 40.80 -17.63
CA PRO A 576 -6.89 39.64 -16.66
C PRO A 576 -7.80 38.48 -17.07
N GLY A 577 -9.00 38.73 -17.57
CA GLY A 577 -9.90 37.71 -18.10
C GLY A 577 -9.36 36.98 -19.33
N GLY A 578 -8.71 37.70 -20.26
CA GLY A 578 -8.07 37.08 -21.42
C GLY A 578 -6.86 36.23 -21.06
N TYR A 579 -6.07 36.64 -20.08
CA TYR A 579 -4.97 35.80 -19.55
C TYR A 579 -5.52 34.57 -18.80
N ALA A 580 -6.62 34.68 -18.04
CA ALA A 580 -7.30 33.55 -17.42
C ALA A 580 -7.84 32.56 -18.47
N PHE A 581 -8.37 33.04 -19.59
CA PHE A 581 -8.80 32.19 -20.72
C PHE A 581 -7.64 31.35 -21.27
N TRP A 582 -6.49 31.97 -21.59
CA TRP A 582 -5.33 31.24 -22.06
C TRP A 582 -4.77 30.27 -21.03
N GLY A 583 -4.79 30.65 -19.74
CA GLY A 583 -4.44 29.77 -18.64
C GLY A 583 -5.34 28.53 -18.54
N LEU A 584 -6.65 28.73 -18.71
CA LEU A 584 -7.62 27.62 -18.68
C LEU A 584 -7.45 26.68 -19.88
N LEU A 585 -7.16 27.22 -21.07
CA LEU A 585 -6.88 26.43 -22.26
C LEU A 585 -5.57 25.62 -22.10
N ALA A 586 -4.53 26.24 -21.55
CA ALA A 586 -3.28 25.55 -21.22
C ALA A 586 -3.49 24.43 -20.17
N LEU A 587 -4.34 24.65 -19.17
CA LEU A 587 -4.72 23.63 -18.19
C LEU A 587 -5.45 22.45 -18.85
N LEU A 588 -6.38 22.72 -19.75
CA LEU A 588 -7.06 21.65 -20.49
C LEU A 588 -6.05 20.83 -21.31
N ALA A 589 -5.17 21.50 -22.05
CA ALA A 589 -4.12 20.84 -22.83
C ALA A 589 -3.18 19.99 -21.96
N THR A 590 -2.71 20.53 -20.83
CA THR A 590 -1.86 19.79 -19.88
C THR A 590 -2.63 18.63 -19.23
N GLY A 591 -3.93 18.77 -18.98
CA GLY A 591 -4.79 17.69 -18.47
C GLY A 591 -4.87 16.50 -19.43
N VAL A 592 -5.05 16.77 -20.73
CA VAL A 592 -5.04 15.72 -21.79
C VAL A 592 -3.69 15.04 -21.87
N ILE A 593 -2.59 15.81 -21.86
CA ILE A 593 -1.21 15.28 -21.88
C ILE A 593 -0.96 14.38 -20.68
N GLY A 594 -1.39 14.81 -19.49
CA GLY A 594 -1.22 14.02 -18.29
C GLY A 594 -1.96 12.70 -18.32
N ARG A 595 -3.19 12.70 -18.82
CA ARG A 595 -3.96 11.46 -19.00
C ARG A 595 -3.29 10.50 -19.97
N TRP A 596 -2.66 11.02 -21.00
CA TRP A 596 -1.89 10.24 -21.95
C TRP A 596 -0.63 9.62 -21.30
N PHE A 597 0.12 10.34 -20.44
CA PHE A 597 1.25 9.78 -19.69
C PHE A 597 0.86 8.59 -18.81
N TYR A 598 -0.33 8.62 -18.16
CA TYR A 598 -0.80 7.50 -17.36
C TYR A 598 -0.99 6.21 -18.18
N ALA A 599 -1.25 6.29 -19.46
CA ALA A 599 -1.42 5.11 -20.32
C ALA A 599 -0.12 4.32 -20.54
N TRP A 600 1.04 4.94 -20.30
CA TRP A 600 2.35 4.32 -20.45
C TRP A 600 2.86 3.61 -19.22
N LEU A 601 2.25 3.82 -18.07
CA LEU A 601 2.63 3.10 -16.86
C LEU A 601 2.28 1.62 -16.99
N PRO A 602 3.17 0.72 -16.54
CA PRO A 602 2.89 -0.72 -16.58
C PRO A 602 1.69 -1.07 -15.71
N ARG A 603 0.81 -1.92 -16.24
CA ARG A 603 -0.24 -2.57 -15.49
C ARG A 603 0.26 -3.94 -15.09
N SER A 604 0.24 -4.27 -13.81
CA SER A 604 0.32 -5.66 -13.39
C SER A 604 -1.10 -6.22 -13.25
N ALA A 605 -1.28 -7.48 -13.54
CA ALA A 605 -2.54 -8.18 -13.31
C ALA A 605 -3.01 -8.08 -11.85
N ASN A 606 -2.08 -7.93 -10.89
CA ASN A 606 -2.33 -7.87 -9.46
C ASN A 606 -2.12 -6.48 -8.84
N GLY A 607 -2.04 -5.40 -9.63
CA GLY A 607 -1.75 -4.06 -9.09
C GLY A 607 -0.36 -3.92 -8.45
N ARG A 608 0.55 -4.85 -8.66
CA ARG A 608 1.92 -4.80 -8.14
C ARG A 608 2.75 -3.76 -8.90
N GLU A 609 3.57 -3.03 -8.18
CA GLU A 609 4.75 -2.42 -8.79
C GLU A 609 5.67 -3.57 -9.20
N ARG A 610 5.66 -3.93 -10.48
CA ARG A 610 6.54 -5.00 -10.98
C ARG A 610 7.98 -4.58 -10.77
N LYS A 611 8.74 -5.45 -10.14
CA LYS A 611 10.18 -5.27 -10.07
C LYS A 611 10.74 -5.24 -11.49
N LEU A 612 11.77 -4.44 -11.70
CA LEU A 612 12.42 -4.31 -13.01
C LEU A 612 12.86 -5.66 -13.58
N ASP A 613 13.24 -6.58 -12.69
CA ASP A 613 13.68 -7.93 -13.06
C ASP A 613 12.52 -8.83 -13.52
N GLU A 614 11.33 -8.71 -12.91
CA GLU A 614 10.14 -9.43 -13.37
C GLU A 614 9.74 -8.97 -14.77
N LEU A 615 9.78 -7.65 -15.02
CA LEU A 615 9.53 -7.09 -16.35
C LEU A 615 10.58 -7.55 -17.37
N ARG A 616 11.85 -7.61 -16.98
CA ARG A 616 12.94 -8.14 -17.83
C ARG A 616 12.74 -9.61 -18.16
N GLN A 617 12.35 -10.43 -17.19
CA GLN A 617 12.06 -11.85 -17.39
C GLN A 617 10.88 -12.05 -18.34
N GLU A 618 9.79 -11.28 -18.18
CA GLU A 618 8.63 -11.32 -19.07
C GLU A 618 9.02 -10.99 -20.51
N LEU A 619 9.82 -9.92 -20.70
CA LEU A 619 10.34 -9.56 -22.01
C LEU A 619 11.24 -10.64 -22.61
N ALA A 620 12.08 -11.28 -21.79
CA ALA A 620 12.93 -12.40 -22.21
C ALA A 620 12.10 -13.64 -22.60
N GLN A 621 11.03 -13.93 -21.86
CA GLN A 621 10.09 -15.02 -22.20
C GLN A 621 9.38 -14.75 -23.52
N MET A 622 8.88 -13.53 -23.74
CA MET A 622 8.27 -13.13 -25.01
C MET A 622 9.23 -13.29 -26.20
N ARG A 623 10.55 -13.07 -25.99
CA ARG A 623 11.58 -13.29 -27.00
C ARG A 623 11.82 -14.76 -27.31
N ARG A 624 11.61 -15.67 -26.34
CA ARG A 624 11.91 -17.12 -26.46
C ARG A 624 10.72 -17.97 -26.92
N GLN A 625 9.51 -17.44 -26.92
CA GLN A 625 8.32 -18.20 -27.33
C GLN A 625 8.41 -18.61 -28.80
N PRO A 626 8.22 -19.90 -29.16
CA PRO A 626 8.26 -20.34 -30.53
C PRO A 626 7.12 -19.72 -31.36
N ALA A 627 7.44 -19.15 -32.51
CA ALA A 627 6.44 -18.69 -33.47
C ALA A 627 6.10 -19.88 -34.41
N GLN A 628 4.81 -20.20 -34.51
CA GLN A 628 4.33 -21.25 -35.42
C GLN A 628 3.77 -20.59 -36.70
N GLY A 629 4.38 -20.88 -37.85
CA GLY A 629 4.00 -20.38 -39.18
C GLY A 629 4.86 -19.21 -39.68
N GLU A 630 4.95 -19.06 -41.00
CA GLU A 630 5.78 -18.04 -41.69
C GLU A 630 5.31 -16.62 -41.35
N PHE A 631 3.98 -16.38 -41.30
CA PHE A 631 3.42 -15.09 -40.91
C PHE A 631 3.82 -14.69 -39.50
N ALA A 632 3.71 -15.62 -38.51
CA ALA A 632 4.04 -15.33 -37.13
C ALA A 632 5.53 -15.03 -36.95
N LEU A 633 6.42 -15.71 -37.69
CA LEU A 633 7.86 -15.45 -37.73
C LEU A 633 8.15 -14.05 -38.26
N ALA A 634 7.55 -13.67 -39.41
CA ALA A 634 7.71 -12.35 -40.00
C ALA A 634 7.16 -11.22 -39.11
N ALA A 635 5.97 -11.38 -38.54
CA ALA A 635 5.37 -10.42 -37.61
C ALA A 635 6.20 -10.22 -36.33
N ARG A 636 6.80 -11.30 -35.84
CA ARG A 636 7.68 -11.27 -34.67
C ARG A 636 9.00 -10.59 -34.93
N SER A 637 9.60 -10.78 -36.13
CA SER A 637 10.82 -10.06 -36.52
C SER A 637 10.60 -8.54 -36.57
N GLU A 638 9.45 -8.08 -37.08
CA GLU A 638 9.08 -6.67 -37.04
C GLU A 638 8.87 -6.14 -35.63
N THR A 639 8.30 -6.96 -34.72
CA THR A 639 8.12 -6.62 -33.31
C THR A 639 9.46 -6.48 -32.57
N LEU A 640 10.41 -7.40 -32.81
CA LEU A 640 11.75 -7.32 -32.25
C LEU A 640 12.52 -6.09 -32.75
N ALA A 641 12.46 -5.80 -34.08
CA ALA A 641 13.05 -4.60 -34.65
C ALA A 641 12.46 -3.31 -34.03
N LEU A 642 11.15 -3.28 -33.70
CA LEU A 642 10.52 -2.16 -33.01
C LEU A 642 11.11 -1.98 -31.60
N ILE A 643 11.33 -3.06 -30.85
CA ILE A 643 11.89 -3.01 -29.52
C ILE A 643 13.36 -2.53 -29.52
N GLU A 644 14.14 -2.86 -30.54
CA GLU A 644 15.55 -2.51 -30.65
C GLU A 644 15.80 -1.07 -31.12
N ARG A 645 14.92 -0.50 -31.92
CA ARG A 645 15.04 0.86 -32.51
C ARG A 645 14.77 2.02 -31.55
N ARG A 646 14.63 1.79 -30.24
CA ARG A 646 14.26 2.82 -29.26
C ARG A 646 15.34 3.90 -29.13
N GLN A 647 14.92 5.17 -29.22
CA GLN A 647 15.72 6.32 -28.83
C GLN A 647 15.11 6.98 -27.59
N TRP A 648 15.94 7.25 -26.60
CA TRP A 648 15.52 7.88 -25.35
C TRP A 648 16.43 9.07 -25.04
N HIS A 649 15.84 10.17 -24.59
CA HIS A 649 16.56 11.42 -24.34
C HIS A 649 16.76 11.69 -22.86
N SER A 650 17.79 12.44 -22.50
CA SER A 650 18.07 12.82 -21.11
C SER A 650 17.14 13.93 -20.58
N THR A 651 16.68 14.82 -21.48
CA THR A 651 15.85 15.98 -21.12
C THR A 651 14.37 15.61 -20.99
N TRP A 652 13.62 16.33 -20.12
CA TRP A 652 12.18 16.10 -19.92
C TRP A 652 11.37 16.27 -21.22
N CYS A 653 11.61 17.36 -21.95
CA CYS A 653 10.92 17.60 -23.25
C CYS A 653 11.28 16.51 -24.28
N GLY A 654 12.56 16.13 -24.35
CA GLY A 654 13.02 15.05 -25.22
C GLY A 654 12.36 13.72 -24.92
N ARG A 655 12.21 13.36 -23.63
CA ARG A 655 11.49 12.16 -23.20
C ARG A 655 10.00 12.18 -23.58
N ALA A 656 9.33 13.32 -23.38
CA ALA A 656 7.94 13.49 -23.78
C ALA A 656 7.77 13.35 -25.30
N LEU A 657 8.65 13.97 -26.09
CA LEU A 657 8.65 13.85 -27.56
C LEU A 657 8.98 12.42 -28.02
N ALA A 658 9.94 11.75 -27.35
CA ALA A 658 10.28 10.35 -27.64
C ALA A 658 9.08 9.43 -27.50
N LEU A 659 8.20 9.64 -26.49
CA LEU A 659 6.97 8.85 -26.34
C LEU A 659 6.01 8.99 -27.54
N PHE A 660 5.93 10.17 -28.17
CA PHE A 660 5.17 10.35 -29.42
C PHE A 660 5.82 9.61 -30.59
N GLY A 661 7.15 9.69 -30.71
CA GLY A 661 7.90 8.92 -31.71
C GLY A 661 7.68 7.41 -31.57
N LEU A 662 7.74 6.89 -30.36
CA LEU A 662 7.49 5.48 -30.06
C LEU A 662 6.07 5.02 -30.44
N GLN A 663 5.05 5.88 -30.28
CA GLN A 663 3.68 5.59 -30.79
C GLN A 663 3.62 5.54 -32.31
N TRP A 664 4.32 6.45 -32.96
CA TRP A 664 4.37 6.48 -34.40
C TRP A 664 5.06 5.23 -34.95
N ASP A 665 6.14 4.79 -34.34
CA ASP A 665 6.84 3.57 -34.71
C ASP A 665 5.98 2.32 -34.49
N LEU A 666 5.25 2.24 -33.36
CA LEU A 666 4.27 1.17 -33.10
C LEU A 666 3.16 1.17 -34.18
N TRP A 667 2.65 2.34 -34.55
CA TRP A 667 1.63 2.44 -35.60
C TRP A 667 2.17 1.97 -36.98
N ARG A 668 3.40 2.37 -37.35
CA ARG A 668 4.08 1.91 -38.57
C ARG A 668 4.28 0.38 -38.54
N THR A 669 4.78 -0.17 -37.47
CA THR A 669 4.98 -1.62 -37.31
C THR A 669 3.65 -2.38 -37.42
N ARG A 670 2.59 -1.92 -36.77
CA ARG A 670 1.25 -2.50 -36.93
C ARG A 670 0.73 -2.45 -38.37
N LYS A 671 1.04 -1.37 -39.13
CA LYS A 671 0.70 -1.28 -40.54
C LYS A 671 1.48 -2.32 -41.37
N ARG A 672 2.77 -2.56 -41.06
CA ARG A 672 3.58 -3.59 -41.72
C ARG A 672 3.07 -5.00 -41.40
N ILE A 673 2.78 -5.30 -40.13
CA ILE A 673 2.21 -6.61 -39.72
C ILE A 673 0.89 -6.86 -40.48
N ARG A 674 0.03 -5.86 -40.65
CA ARG A 674 -1.20 -6.01 -41.45
C ARG A 674 -0.91 -6.28 -42.94
N ALA A 675 0.12 -5.65 -43.50
CA ALA A 675 0.52 -5.93 -44.87
C ALA A 675 1.08 -7.36 -45.04
N LEU A 676 1.89 -7.84 -44.05
CA LEU A 676 2.37 -9.22 -44.00
C LEU A 676 1.22 -10.23 -43.87
N ALA A 677 0.18 -9.92 -43.12
CA ALA A 677 -0.99 -10.80 -43.00
C ALA A 677 -1.71 -11.00 -44.32
N LEU A 678 -1.77 -9.96 -45.16
CA LEU A 678 -2.35 -10.05 -46.53
C LEU A 678 -1.48 -10.85 -47.47
N SER A 679 -0.13 -10.77 -47.36
CA SER A 679 0.79 -11.53 -48.24
C SER A 679 0.92 -13.02 -47.86
N HIS A 680 0.58 -13.42 -46.63
CA HIS A 680 0.66 -14.79 -46.10
C HIS A 680 -0.73 -15.41 -45.85
N ASP A 681 -1.78 -14.77 -46.33
CA ASP A 681 -3.19 -15.24 -46.19
C ASP A 681 -3.58 -15.61 -44.75
N ALA A 682 -3.04 -14.83 -43.78
CA ALA A 682 -3.23 -15.07 -42.33
C ALA A 682 -4.68 -14.82 -41.91
N ASN A 683 -5.21 -15.67 -41.05
CA ASN A 683 -6.58 -15.51 -40.52
C ASN A 683 -6.67 -14.33 -39.53
N VAL A 684 -7.92 -13.85 -39.32
CA VAL A 684 -8.23 -12.70 -38.48
C VAL A 684 -7.77 -12.89 -37.04
N ALA A 685 -7.85 -14.11 -36.50
CA ALA A 685 -7.44 -14.45 -35.13
C ALA A 685 -5.93 -14.39 -34.95
N GLU A 686 -5.17 -14.87 -35.93
CA GLU A 686 -3.70 -14.79 -35.97
C GLU A 686 -3.23 -13.34 -36.04
N LEU A 687 -3.79 -12.54 -36.96
CA LEU A 687 -3.51 -11.12 -37.07
C LEU A 687 -3.80 -10.38 -35.75
N ALA A 688 -4.94 -10.64 -35.14
CA ALA A 688 -5.31 -10.00 -33.88
C ALA A 688 -4.32 -10.34 -32.75
N ARG A 689 -3.86 -11.60 -32.69
CA ARG A 689 -2.87 -12.09 -31.70
C ARG A 689 -1.53 -11.39 -31.88
N GLU A 690 -0.99 -11.34 -33.10
CA GLU A 690 0.31 -10.70 -33.37
C GLU A 690 0.28 -9.18 -33.16
N LEU A 691 -0.81 -8.49 -33.55
CA LEU A 691 -1.00 -7.07 -33.27
C LEU A 691 -1.10 -6.78 -31.77
N HIS A 692 -1.75 -7.68 -31.00
CA HIS A 692 -1.81 -7.58 -29.54
C HIS A 692 -0.44 -7.83 -28.93
N GLY A 693 0.27 -8.88 -29.37
CA GLY A 693 1.63 -9.23 -28.94
C GLY A 693 2.62 -8.08 -29.15
N ALA A 694 2.61 -7.46 -30.34
CA ALA A 694 3.47 -6.32 -30.64
C ALA A 694 3.19 -5.12 -29.72
N ARG A 695 1.93 -4.84 -29.40
CA ARG A 695 1.56 -3.78 -28.46
C ARG A 695 2.03 -4.06 -27.05
N VAL A 696 1.83 -5.28 -26.55
CA VAL A 696 2.24 -5.70 -25.20
C VAL A 696 3.76 -5.68 -25.08
N ALA A 697 4.47 -6.31 -26.03
CA ALA A 697 5.93 -6.36 -26.02
C ALA A 697 6.57 -4.96 -26.09
N HIS A 698 6.03 -4.05 -26.90
CA HIS A 698 6.50 -2.67 -26.97
C HIS A 698 6.28 -1.92 -25.65
N GLY A 699 5.07 -2.01 -25.07
CA GLY A 699 4.76 -1.39 -23.78
C GLY A 699 5.64 -1.92 -22.63
N THR A 700 5.84 -3.24 -22.57
CA THR A 700 6.72 -3.90 -21.60
C THR A 700 8.17 -3.45 -21.76
N ALA A 701 8.66 -3.37 -23.01
CA ALA A 701 10.02 -2.93 -23.30
C ALA A 701 10.30 -1.49 -22.85
N ILE A 702 9.34 -0.56 -23.04
CA ILE A 702 9.45 0.82 -22.57
C ILE A 702 9.41 0.86 -21.05
N ALA A 703 8.48 0.12 -20.43
CA ALA A 703 8.35 0.06 -18.97
C ALA A 703 9.63 -0.47 -18.30
N VAL A 704 10.23 -1.54 -18.87
CA VAL A 704 11.50 -2.11 -18.35
C VAL A 704 12.65 -1.13 -18.44
N ALA A 705 12.77 -0.44 -19.59
CA ALA A 705 13.92 0.42 -19.81
C ALA A 705 13.81 1.80 -19.13
N HIS A 706 12.60 2.33 -18.95
CA HIS A 706 12.39 3.74 -18.62
C HIS A 706 11.35 3.99 -17.52
N LEU A 707 11.10 3.00 -16.63
CA LEU A 707 10.07 3.10 -15.58
C LEU A 707 10.24 4.33 -14.68
N GLU A 708 11.45 4.58 -14.20
CA GLU A 708 11.72 5.72 -13.32
C GLU A 708 11.61 7.06 -14.06
N ASP A 709 12.00 7.08 -15.32
CA ASP A 709 11.84 8.28 -16.17
C ASP A 709 10.36 8.60 -16.44
N LEU A 710 9.54 7.58 -16.69
CA LEU A 710 8.08 7.73 -16.87
C LEU A 710 7.42 8.26 -15.59
N ARG A 711 7.84 7.76 -14.43
CA ARG A 711 7.38 8.26 -13.14
C ARG A 711 7.83 9.71 -12.91
N ALA A 712 9.06 10.05 -13.26
CA ALA A 712 9.58 11.42 -13.16
C ALA A 712 8.83 12.39 -14.07
N LEU A 713 8.49 11.98 -15.31
CA LEU A 713 7.64 12.74 -16.23
C LEU A 713 6.29 13.05 -15.61
N LEU A 714 5.61 12.04 -15.05
CA LEU A 714 4.33 12.21 -14.36
C LEU A 714 4.43 13.11 -13.13
N GLY A 715 5.49 12.96 -12.33
CA GLY A 715 5.74 13.79 -11.15
C GLY A 715 5.88 15.27 -11.51
N THR A 716 6.65 15.56 -12.55
CA THR A 716 6.88 16.92 -13.06
C THR A 716 5.61 17.51 -13.66
N TRP A 717 4.88 16.72 -14.47
CA TRP A 717 3.60 17.13 -15.04
C TRP A 717 2.58 17.49 -13.94
N ARG A 718 2.41 16.67 -12.90
CA ARG A 718 1.48 16.93 -11.78
C ARG A 718 1.84 18.22 -11.04
N TRP A 719 3.12 18.47 -10.84
CA TRP A 719 3.61 19.69 -10.23
C TRP A 719 3.25 20.90 -11.11
N LEU A 720 3.57 20.87 -12.42
CA LEU A 720 3.28 21.94 -13.35
C LEU A 720 1.77 22.21 -13.45
N HIS A 721 0.96 21.17 -13.66
CA HIS A 721 -0.50 21.29 -13.77
C HIS A 721 -1.13 21.93 -12.53
N ARG A 722 -0.68 21.56 -11.35
CA ARG A 722 -1.18 22.09 -10.06
C ARG A 722 -0.88 23.58 -9.90
N TRP A 723 0.35 24.00 -10.23
CA TRP A 723 0.76 25.40 -10.08
C TRP A 723 0.15 26.29 -11.18
N LEU A 724 0.00 25.77 -12.39
CA LEU A 724 -0.73 26.45 -13.45
C LEU A 724 -2.21 26.65 -13.07
N ALA A 725 -2.83 25.66 -12.40
CA ALA A 725 -4.18 25.80 -11.88
C ALA A 725 -4.30 26.90 -10.81
N LEU A 726 -3.34 27.00 -9.88
CA LEU A 726 -3.32 28.08 -8.89
C LEU A 726 -3.16 29.47 -9.54
N LEU A 727 -2.26 29.57 -10.51
CA LEU A 727 -2.08 30.82 -11.28
C LEU A 727 -3.37 31.21 -12.00
N MET A 728 -4.03 30.26 -12.65
CA MET A 728 -5.30 30.50 -13.33
C MET A 728 -6.40 30.96 -12.38
N VAL A 729 -6.54 30.33 -11.21
CA VAL A 729 -7.50 30.72 -10.17
C VAL A 729 -7.25 32.17 -9.70
N MET A 730 -5.97 32.52 -9.48
CA MET A 730 -5.58 33.88 -9.14
C MET A 730 -6.01 34.89 -10.22
N LEU A 731 -5.78 34.57 -11.50
CA LEU A 731 -6.19 35.41 -12.62
C LEU A 731 -7.71 35.56 -12.71
N ILE A 732 -8.48 34.51 -12.42
CA ILE A 732 -9.95 34.55 -12.37
C ILE A 732 -10.40 35.48 -11.24
N ILE A 733 -9.83 35.36 -10.04
CA ILE A 733 -10.16 36.23 -8.89
C ILE A 733 -9.90 37.68 -9.25
N VAL A 734 -8.73 38.00 -9.80
CA VAL A 734 -8.39 39.36 -10.25
C VAL A 734 -9.38 39.86 -11.32
N HIS A 735 -9.74 38.99 -12.28
CA HIS A 735 -10.71 39.34 -13.31
C HIS A 735 -12.10 39.69 -12.71
N VAL A 736 -12.59 38.84 -11.81
CA VAL A 736 -13.91 39.05 -11.14
C VAL A 736 -13.91 40.33 -10.30
N VAL A 737 -12.82 40.55 -9.54
CA VAL A 737 -12.71 41.81 -8.72
C VAL A 737 -12.68 43.04 -9.62
N VAL A 738 -11.87 43.03 -10.67
CA VAL A 738 -11.80 44.17 -11.62
C VAL A 738 -13.15 44.39 -12.30
N ALA A 739 -13.85 43.33 -12.73
CA ALA A 739 -15.19 43.44 -13.31
C ALA A 739 -16.22 43.99 -12.35
N ALA A 740 -16.18 43.59 -11.07
CA ALA A 740 -17.05 44.11 -10.02
C ALA A 740 -16.81 45.61 -9.75
N LEU A 741 -15.54 46.02 -9.66
CA LEU A 741 -15.16 47.44 -9.46
C LEU A 741 -15.57 48.33 -10.63
N HIS A 742 -15.66 47.80 -11.83
CA HIS A 742 -16.10 48.54 -13.03
C HIS A 742 -17.62 48.43 -13.29
N GLY A 743 -18.40 48.00 -12.29
CA GLY A 743 -19.85 48.00 -12.32
C GLY A 743 -20.50 46.90 -13.14
N ALA A 744 -19.77 45.84 -13.54
CA ALA A 744 -20.33 44.76 -14.30
C ALA A 744 -21.46 43.99 -13.60
N PHE A 745 -21.56 44.09 -12.27
CA PHE A 745 -22.59 43.48 -11.43
C PHE A 745 -23.61 44.52 -10.88
N ALA A 746 -23.40 45.82 -11.11
CA ALA A 746 -24.39 46.83 -10.74
C ALA A 746 -25.56 46.73 -11.72
N GLY A 747 -26.66 46.15 -11.27
CA GLY A 747 -27.90 46.04 -12.03
C GLY A 747 -28.33 47.39 -12.54
N GLY A 748 -28.69 47.49 -13.82
CA GLY A 748 -29.03 48.69 -14.52
C GLY A 748 -29.97 49.61 -13.78
N GLY A 749 -29.43 50.72 -13.36
CA GLY A 749 -30.11 51.91 -12.86
C GLY A 749 -29.24 53.10 -13.20
N GLY A 750 -29.45 53.70 -14.41
CA GLY A 750 -28.80 54.96 -14.75
C GLY A 750 -28.46 55.05 -16.25
N LEU A 751 -29.40 55.62 -17.00
CA LEU A 751 -29.36 56.46 -18.22
C LEU A 751 -28.30 56.19 -19.26
#